data_bb4531dedd8900ba9ca6528270e282ec
#
_entry.id   bb4531dedd8900ba9ca6528270e282ec
#
_cell.length_a   1.000
_cell.length_b   1.000
_cell.length_c   1.000
_cell.angle_alpha   90.00
_cell.angle_beta   90.00
_cell.angle_gamma   90.00
#
_symmetry.space_group_name_H-M   'P 1'
#
loop_
_entity.id
_entity.type
_entity.pdbx_description
1 polymer ?
#
loop_
_entity_poly.entity_id
_entity_poly.type
_entity_poly.pdbx_seq_one_letter_code
_entity_poly.pdbx_strand_id
1 'polypeptide(L)'
;MSRAGSAYAAAVAAALVVLVAALVFVEVRAVRPEWKPYQERGIVLEVERLERVAAKSESPETRRALLSELASMRARKAEIIEIRPFGGRLPAERCLTCHFGVEDISQSHPNSVFGCVICHGGNGQDLTVRGAHMNLRGGRNPAKLDLAGASCGGGETMSGKCHSGREHHLLNRVVNVPQSLMATNAGIVSVLQFQWGLTSDTKPRFGVRSASDGRTTLHPIGPEMMPDGRFSLANSHFRKFCAACHLWSSRPREGMGRLEGCPACHAPYDQDGRYHGSDPTVKRDEIGHSATHSLTHRILDDRCRACHNRSGRVGLNYHGEMESTQYGTPFVRGGLNNRTISDDRFVWKLAPDIHHEKGMGCIDCHTGQDAMGDGEVHGHMEDQIEIRCEDCHGSPSELPKTLTVRKDDPLVQALLRSTGPAKVKEGDEILLTSKGRPLVHVRRTPDGLRLAGKLTGKDYPVTVITDQKNGHRIKGHERLECDSCHSAWSPQCCGCHQLLDFGHEGLDHLTGKSTPGRWAEGRSYFRFARNIFGINSRGRVGILVPGCQVWNSVVDKSGNITGGYDSAIMPLNNGLTSIAMGPTHPHTTRTEVPRCVDCHLDPKAIGLGEGRLSRDSATGAWRMEPVYDSAASGLAIDYPLEAVVAPDGKVLQSTSHDLSRPFNEEEIGRILAIGPCLPCHDRYDDPVWMRKGPYKLAEPCMKAIDKVGSER
;
A
#
# COMPACT_ATOMS: atom_id res chain seq x y z
N MET A 1 -27.97 -22.57 79.07
CA MET A 1 -26.99 -21.84 78.19
C MET A 1 -27.73 -20.67 77.60
N SER A 2 -27.24 -19.43 77.80
CA SER A 2 -27.92 -18.22 77.35
C SER A 2 -27.81 -18.07 75.76
N ARG A 3 -28.86 -17.50 75.19
CA ARG A 3 -28.88 -17.21 73.74
C ARG A 3 -27.61 -16.48 73.27
N ALA A 4 -26.94 -15.71 74.09
CA ALA A 4 -25.69 -15.02 73.84
C ALA A 4 -24.49 -15.98 73.70
N GLY A 5 -24.42 -17.07 74.46
CA GLY A 5 -23.35 -18.05 74.32
C GLY A 5 -23.44 -18.88 73.06
N SER A 6 -24.66 -19.14 72.57
CA SER A 6 -24.87 -19.83 71.29
C SER A 6 -24.50 -18.97 70.09
N ALA A 7 -24.80 -17.66 70.14
CA ALA A 7 -24.40 -16.72 69.06
C ALA A 7 -22.89 -16.53 69.00
N TYR A 8 -22.23 -16.48 70.13
CA TYR A 8 -20.74 -16.38 70.17
C TYR A 8 -20.07 -17.66 69.65
N ALA A 9 -20.57 -18.83 70.02
CA ALA A 9 -20.06 -20.09 69.48
C ALA A 9 -20.25 -20.22 67.98
N ALA A 10 -21.37 -19.74 67.41
CA ALA A 10 -21.65 -19.72 65.99
C ALA A 10 -20.72 -18.73 65.26
N ALA A 11 -20.43 -17.54 65.79
CA ALA A 11 -19.53 -16.58 65.27
C ALA A 11 -18.09 -17.11 65.24
N VAL A 12 -17.62 -17.75 66.29
CA VAL A 12 -16.26 -18.37 66.32
C VAL A 12 -16.14 -19.51 65.29
N ALA A 13 -17.17 -20.34 65.15
CA ALA A 13 -17.22 -21.43 64.20
C ALA A 13 -17.16 -20.88 62.74
N ALA A 14 -17.93 -19.82 62.48
CA ALA A 14 -17.90 -19.16 61.17
C ALA A 14 -16.51 -18.53 60.86
N ALA A 15 -15.87 -17.88 61.81
CA ALA A 15 -14.54 -17.33 61.70
C ALA A 15 -13.45 -18.42 61.44
N LEU A 16 -13.59 -19.56 62.12
CA LEU A 16 -12.71 -20.72 61.90
C LEU A 16 -12.87 -21.32 60.50
N VAL A 17 -14.10 -21.45 60.02
CA VAL A 17 -14.40 -21.92 58.67
C VAL A 17 -13.79 -20.96 57.61
N VAL A 18 -13.93 -19.65 57.80
CA VAL A 18 -13.33 -18.65 56.92
C VAL A 18 -11.79 -18.73 56.95
N LEU A 19 -11.21 -18.90 58.14
CA LEU A 19 -9.73 -19.03 58.27
C LEU A 19 -9.21 -20.31 57.61
N VAL A 20 -9.88 -21.45 57.81
CA VAL A 20 -9.52 -22.71 57.16
C VAL A 20 -9.68 -22.60 55.65
N ALA A 21 -10.77 -22.01 55.15
CA ALA A 21 -10.98 -21.78 53.73
C ALA A 21 -9.88 -20.86 53.13
N ALA A 22 -9.49 -19.81 53.86
CA ALA A 22 -8.40 -18.92 53.46
C ALA A 22 -7.03 -19.65 53.43
N LEU A 23 -6.74 -20.49 54.46
CA LEU A 23 -5.51 -21.30 54.49
C LEU A 23 -5.47 -22.32 53.34
N VAL A 24 -6.57 -23.03 53.10
CA VAL A 24 -6.69 -23.98 51.99
C VAL A 24 -6.54 -23.25 50.64
N PHE A 25 -7.13 -22.07 50.50
CA PHE A 25 -7.00 -21.27 49.32
C PHE A 25 -5.52 -20.82 49.05
N VAL A 26 -4.83 -20.39 50.11
CA VAL A 26 -3.42 -20.02 50.04
C VAL A 26 -2.55 -21.23 49.68
N GLU A 27 -2.81 -22.39 50.32
CA GLU A 27 -2.08 -23.62 50.05
C GLU A 27 -2.32 -24.17 48.66
N VAL A 28 -3.57 -24.14 48.17
CA VAL A 28 -3.90 -24.52 46.78
C VAL A 28 -3.25 -23.60 45.78
N ARG A 29 -3.18 -22.28 46.03
CA ARG A 29 -2.46 -21.33 45.15
C ARG A 29 -0.97 -21.52 45.22
N ALA A 30 -0.39 -21.83 46.36
CA ALA A 30 1.05 -22.12 46.51
C ALA A 30 1.46 -23.41 45.78
N VAL A 31 0.59 -24.43 45.79
CA VAL A 31 0.83 -25.73 45.16
C VAL A 31 0.51 -25.72 43.67
N ARG A 32 -0.42 -24.87 43.21
CA ARG A 32 -0.80 -24.72 41.78
C ARG A 32 -0.81 -23.24 41.39
N PRO A 33 0.37 -22.62 41.21
CA PRO A 33 0.46 -21.22 40.76
C PRO A 33 -0.14 -21.05 39.37
N GLU A 34 -0.81 -19.90 39.12
CA GLU A 34 -1.54 -19.61 37.88
C GLU A 34 -0.69 -19.74 36.59
N TRP A 35 0.60 -19.47 36.70
CA TRP A 35 1.53 -19.50 35.58
C TRP A 35 1.90 -20.91 35.10
N LYS A 36 1.88 -21.90 36.00
CA LYS A 36 2.42 -23.24 35.76
C LYS A 36 1.75 -24.00 34.60
N PRO A 37 0.41 -24.02 34.49
CA PRO A 37 -0.27 -24.67 33.37
C PRO A 37 0.10 -24.08 32.01
N TYR A 38 0.32 -22.76 31.96
CA TYR A 38 0.74 -22.09 30.70
C TYR A 38 2.14 -22.54 30.29
N GLN A 39 3.09 -22.56 31.21
CA GLN A 39 4.44 -22.98 30.90
C GLN A 39 4.51 -24.47 30.53
N GLU A 40 3.81 -25.34 31.25
CA GLU A 40 3.73 -26.77 30.91
C GLU A 40 3.18 -26.97 29.47
N ARG A 41 2.13 -26.24 29.11
CA ARG A 41 1.62 -26.24 27.73
C ARG A 41 2.66 -25.71 26.73
N GLY A 42 3.38 -24.65 27.06
CA GLY A 42 4.42 -24.08 26.21
C GLY A 42 5.57 -25.07 25.96
N ILE A 43 5.98 -25.81 26.98
CA ILE A 43 6.98 -26.88 26.84
C ILE A 43 6.49 -27.94 25.85
N VAL A 44 5.22 -28.37 25.94
CA VAL A 44 4.64 -29.35 25.00
C VAL A 44 4.65 -28.81 23.57
N LEU A 45 4.23 -27.56 23.37
CA LEU A 45 4.22 -26.93 22.04
C LEU A 45 5.61 -26.80 21.43
N GLU A 46 6.62 -26.50 22.25
CA GLU A 46 7.99 -26.40 21.79
C GLU A 46 8.59 -27.78 21.45
N VAL A 47 8.25 -28.81 22.22
CA VAL A 47 8.57 -30.21 21.89
C VAL A 47 8.00 -30.59 20.52
N GLU A 48 6.70 -30.32 20.29
CA GLU A 48 6.06 -30.59 18.99
C GLU A 48 6.70 -29.82 17.84
N ARG A 49 7.09 -28.55 18.09
CA ARG A 49 7.80 -27.72 17.09
C ARG A 49 9.14 -28.33 16.73
N LEU A 50 9.95 -28.69 17.73
CA LEU A 50 11.27 -29.28 17.52
C LEU A 50 11.19 -30.63 16.81
N GLU A 51 10.19 -31.46 17.12
CA GLU A 51 9.93 -32.73 16.43
C GLU A 51 9.66 -32.50 14.94
N ARG A 52 8.77 -31.54 14.61
CA ARG A 52 8.44 -31.21 13.22
C ARG A 52 9.65 -30.68 12.44
N VAL A 53 10.45 -29.83 13.06
CA VAL A 53 11.64 -29.24 12.40
C VAL A 53 12.73 -30.29 12.22
N ALA A 54 12.97 -31.13 13.23
CA ALA A 54 13.96 -32.21 13.16
C ALA A 54 13.59 -33.26 12.09
N ALA A 55 12.28 -33.57 11.94
CA ALA A 55 11.79 -34.48 10.91
C ALA A 55 12.00 -33.96 9.48
N LYS A 56 11.96 -32.63 9.29
CA LYS A 56 12.12 -31.96 7.97
C LYS A 56 13.57 -31.58 7.67
N SER A 57 14.49 -31.71 8.63
CA SER A 57 15.89 -31.30 8.45
C SER A 57 16.63 -32.28 7.56
N GLU A 58 17.18 -31.80 6.44
CA GLU A 58 18.03 -32.55 5.51
C GLU A 58 19.49 -32.63 5.98
N SER A 59 19.96 -31.67 6.79
CA SER A 59 21.31 -31.65 7.30
C SER A 59 21.48 -32.59 8.51
N PRO A 60 22.36 -33.60 8.45
CA PRO A 60 22.59 -34.50 9.58
C PRO A 60 23.10 -33.79 10.83
N GLU A 61 23.88 -32.72 10.66
CA GLU A 61 24.43 -31.93 11.76
C GLU A 61 23.35 -31.12 12.45
N THR A 62 22.54 -30.38 11.67
CA THR A 62 21.39 -29.63 12.16
C THR A 62 20.40 -30.55 12.85
N ARG A 63 20.10 -31.71 12.26
CA ARG A 63 19.19 -32.68 12.86
C ARG A 63 19.69 -33.21 14.20
N ARG A 64 21.01 -33.48 14.35
CA ARG A 64 21.58 -33.88 15.63
C ARG A 64 21.43 -32.80 16.70
N ALA A 65 21.70 -31.53 16.35
CA ALA A 65 21.53 -30.40 17.26
C ALA A 65 20.07 -30.30 17.73
N LEU A 66 19.12 -30.37 16.80
CA LEU A 66 17.68 -30.33 17.11
C LEU A 66 17.21 -31.49 17.98
N LEU A 67 17.74 -32.71 17.78
CA LEU A 67 17.43 -33.87 18.62
C LEU A 67 17.98 -33.72 20.06
N SER A 68 19.17 -33.12 20.20
CA SER A 68 19.74 -32.78 21.52
C SER A 68 18.90 -31.75 22.26
N GLU A 69 18.46 -30.70 21.55
CA GLU A 69 17.57 -29.68 22.10
C GLU A 69 16.21 -30.26 22.48
N LEU A 70 15.64 -31.13 21.64
CA LEU A 70 14.39 -31.85 21.91
C LEU A 70 14.50 -32.71 23.19
N ALA A 71 15.60 -33.43 23.39
CA ALA A 71 15.82 -34.22 24.60
C ALA A 71 15.88 -33.33 25.84
N SER A 72 16.57 -32.18 25.77
CA SER A 72 16.62 -31.20 26.84
C SER A 72 15.23 -30.61 27.14
N MET A 73 14.45 -30.29 26.09
CA MET A 73 13.12 -29.73 26.26
C MET A 73 12.14 -30.74 26.90
N ARG A 74 12.19 -32.01 26.53
CA ARG A 74 11.38 -33.07 27.14
C ARG A 74 11.68 -33.28 28.63
N ALA A 75 12.92 -33.04 29.05
CA ALA A 75 13.36 -33.16 30.43
C ALA A 75 13.06 -31.90 31.27
N ARG A 76 12.67 -30.81 30.63
CA ARG A 76 12.46 -29.50 31.27
C ARG A 76 11.29 -29.55 32.22
N LYS A 77 11.48 -29.01 33.42
CA LYS A 77 10.41 -28.79 34.42
C LYS A 77 9.98 -27.31 34.38
N ALA A 78 8.73 -27.07 34.74
CA ALA A 78 8.23 -25.72 34.88
C ALA A 78 8.94 -24.98 36.04
N GLU A 79 9.46 -23.80 35.74
CA GLU A 79 10.21 -22.94 36.67
C GLU A 79 9.97 -21.47 36.38
N ILE A 80 10.19 -20.59 37.36
CA ILE A 80 10.12 -19.14 37.14
C ILE A 80 11.28 -18.70 36.28
N ILE A 81 10.97 -18.06 35.14
CA ILE A 81 11.94 -17.51 34.21
C ILE A 81 12.04 -16.01 34.46
N GLU A 82 13.23 -15.54 34.80
CA GLU A 82 13.53 -14.13 35.03
C GLU A 82 14.46 -13.57 33.94
N ILE A 83 14.05 -12.46 33.35
CA ILE A 83 14.88 -11.69 32.43
C ILE A 83 15.37 -10.42 33.13
N ARG A 84 16.59 -9.97 32.82
CA ARG A 84 17.17 -8.70 33.31
C ARG A 84 17.42 -7.76 32.15
N PRO A 85 16.42 -6.97 31.73
CA PRO A 85 16.54 -6.12 30.55
C PRO A 85 17.71 -5.15 30.63
N PHE A 86 18.40 -4.95 29.52
CA PHE A 86 19.58 -4.10 29.39
C PHE A 86 20.67 -4.39 30.42
N GLY A 87 20.88 -5.67 30.74
CA GLY A 87 21.89 -6.10 31.72
C GLY A 87 21.55 -5.68 33.17
N GLY A 88 20.27 -5.57 33.50
CA GLY A 88 19.79 -5.18 34.84
C GLY A 88 19.64 -3.68 35.05
N ARG A 89 19.73 -2.86 34.00
CA ARG A 89 19.44 -1.42 34.05
C ARG A 89 17.95 -1.11 34.26
N LEU A 90 17.09 -2.06 33.87
CA LEU A 90 15.66 -2.01 34.13
C LEU A 90 15.27 -3.10 35.12
N PRO A 91 14.10 -2.99 35.78
CA PRO A 91 13.60 -4.03 36.68
C PRO A 91 13.54 -5.40 36.03
N ALA A 92 13.79 -6.45 36.81
CA ALA A 92 13.67 -7.82 36.33
C ALA A 92 12.23 -8.14 35.91
N GLU A 93 12.07 -8.98 34.87
CA GLU A 93 10.77 -9.37 34.31
C GLU A 93 10.60 -10.89 34.30
N ARG A 94 9.38 -11.35 34.56
CA ARG A 94 9.01 -12.77 34.63
C ARG A 94 7.97 -13.19 33.59
N CYS A 95 7.73 -12.37 32.61
CA CYS A 95 6.70 -12.58 31.56
C CYS A 95 6.89 -13.93 30.84
N LEU A 96 8.14 -14.32 30.55
CA LEU A 96 8.45 -15.60 29.88
C LEU A 96 8.09 -16.84 30.73
N THR A 97 7.72 -16.67 32.01
CA THR A 97 7.23 -17.77 32.84
C THR A 97 5.89 -18.31 32.32
N CYS A 98 4.97 -17.42 31.88
CA CYS A 98 3.70 -17.78 31.25
C CYS A 98 3.80 -17.81 29.71
N HIS A 99 4.48 -16.82 29.11
CA HIS A 99 4.69 -16.69 27.67
C HIS A 99 5.91 -17.51 27.20
N PHE A 100 5.99 -18.75 27.64
CA PHE A 100 7.07 -19.65 27.31
C PHE A 100 7.06 -19.97 25.82
N GLY A 101 8.23 -19.83 25.18
CA GLY A 101 8.36 -20.11 23.75
C GLY A 101 7.92 -18.98 22.83
N VAL A 102 7.52 -17.80 23.39
CA VAL A 102 7.26 -16.62 22.55
C VAL A 102 8.52 -16.22 21.80
N GLU A 103 8.38 -15.94 20.52
CA GLU A 103 9.49 -15.60 19.65
C GLU A 103 10.09 -14.23 19.99
N ASP A 104 11.36 -14.05 19.71
CA ASP A 104 12.02 -12.74 19.71
C ASP A 104 11.37 -11.83 18.64
N ILE A 105 11.25 -10.54 18.96
CA ILE A 105 10.73 -9.56 17.98
C ILE A 105 11.58 -9.56 16.71
N SER A 106 12.91 -9.61 16.87
CA SER A 106 13.86 -9.75 15.77
C SER A 106 15.25 -10.05 16.35
N GLN A 107 16.20 -10.39 15.49
CA GLN A 107 17.61 -10.56 15.92
C GLN A 107 18.18 -9.31 16.62
N SER A 108 17.71 -8.10 16.23
CA SER A 108 18.12 -6.84 16.89
C SER A 108 17.31 -6.51 18.15
N HIS A 109 16.24 -7.24 18.43
CA HIS A 109 15.36 -7.06 19.59
C HIS A 109 15.10 -8.41 20.30
N PRO A 110 16.14 -9.08 20.81
CA PRO A 110 15.93 -10.32 21.54
C PRO A 110 15.27 -10.04 22.89
N ASN A 111 14.34 -10.91 23.28
CA ASN A 111 13.58 -10.82 24.54
C ASN A 111 14.52 -10.77 25.76
N SER A 112 15.64 -11.52 25.70
CA SER A 112 16.64 -11.56 26.79
C SER A 112 17.33 -10.21 27.04
N VAL A 113 17.38 -9.33 26.03
CA VAL A 113 18.02 -8.00 26.14
C VAL A 113 17.00 -6.91 26.40
N PHE A 114 15.87 -6.93 25.70
CA PHE A 114 14.89 -5.83 25.77
C PHE A 114 13.83 -6.04 26.84
N GLY A 115 13.52 -7.29 27.22
CA GLY A 115 12.35 -7.60 28.02
C GLY A 115 11.05 -7.36 27.24
N CYS A 116 9.95 -7.39 27.96
CA CYS A 116 8.60 -7.28 27.41
C CYS A 116 7.93 -5.95 27.80
N VAL A 117 8.16 -5.50 29.04
CA VAL A 117 7.48 -4.32 29.63
C VAL A 117 7.81 -3.03 28.89
N ILE A 118 9.01 -2.91 28.32
CA ILE A 118 9.40 -1.71 27.57
C ILE A 118 8.44 -1.42 26.41
N CYS A 119 7.96 -2.48 25.74
CA CYS A 119 6.99 -2.37 24.65
C CYS A 119 5.55 -2.46 25.15
N HIS A 120 5.24 -3.50 25.94
CA HIS A 120 3.88 -3.86 26.33
C HIS A 120 3.35 -3.13 27.58
N GLY A 121 4.21 -2.55 28.40
CA GLY A 121 3.80 -2.08 29.74
C GLY A 121 3.51 -3.27 30.65
N GLY A 122 2.57 -3.10 31.58
CA GLY A 122 2.21 -4.11 32.55
C GLY A 122 3.15 -4.16 33.77
N ASN A 123 2.98 -5.17 34.63
CA ASN A 123 3.84 -5.44 35.76
C ASN A 123 4.65 -6.73 35.53
N GLY A 124 5.89 -6.57 35.06
CA GLY A 124 6.76 -7.69 34.72
C GLY A 124 7.17 -8.59 35.88
N GLN A 125 6.96 -8.18 37.13
CA GLN A 125 7.33 -8.95 38.32
C GLN A 125 6.20 -9.83 38.85
N ASP A 126 4.95 -9.54 38.48
CA ASP A 126 3.79 -10.28 38.93
C ASP A 126 3.62 -11.60 38.16
N LEU A 127 3.23 -12.66 38.83
CA LEU A 127 3.01 -14.00 38.29
C LEU A 127 1.52 -14.37 38.21
N THR A 128 0.63 -13.46 38.60
CA THR A 128 -0.82 -13.63 38.39
C THR A 128 -1.24 -13.00 37.07
N VAL A 129 -2.20 -13.64 36.39
CA VAL A 129 -2.70 -13.10 35.10
C VAL A 129 -3.18 -11.67 35.25
N ARG A 130 -3.97 -11.36 36.30
CA ARG A 130 -4.51 -10.03 36.53
C ARG A 130 -3.40 -8.99 36.83
N GLY A 131 -2.49 -9.33 37.73
CA GLY A 131 -1.46 -8.38 38.19
C GLY A 131 -0.43 -8.08 37.11
N ALA A 132 0.03 -9.11 36.40
CA ALA A 132 0.98 -8.95 35.30
C ALA A 132 0.43 -8.06 34.16
N HIS A 133 -0.86 -8.16 33.87
CA HIS A 133 -1.51 -7.44 32.78
C HIS A 133 -2.14 -6.09 33.18
N MET A 134 -1.93 -5.63 34.41
CA MET A 134 -2.33 -4.28 34.79
C MET A 134 -1.56 -3.24 34.00
N ASN A 135 -2.28 -2.27 33.41
CA ASN A 135 -1.69 -1.17 32.61
C ASN A 135 -0.95 -1.62 31.35
N LEU A 136 -1.37 -2.71 30.71
CA LEU A 136 -0.88 -3.08 29.38
C LEU A 136 -1.16 -1.98 28.36
N ARG A 137 -0.16 -1.66 27.55
CA ARG A 137 -0.31 -0.73 26.42
C ARG A 137 -0.97 -1.41 25.24
N GLY A 138 -2.16 -0.91 24.84
CA GLY A 138 -2.85 -1.37 23.64
C GLY A 138 -3.28 -2.84 23.65
N GLY A 139 -3.37 -3.48 24.81
CA GLY A 139 -3.70 -4.88 24.94
C GLY A 139 -2.69 -5.78 24.20
N ARG A 140 -3.13 -6.41 23.12
CA ARG A 140 -2.28 -7.33 22.33
C ARG A 140 -1.27 -6.63 21.41
N ASN A 141 -1.50 -5.34 21.06
CA ASN A 141 -0.71 -4.62 20.08
C ASN A 141 -0.20 -3.28 20.62
N PRO A 142 1.01 -3.24 21.20
CA PRO A 142 1.61 -2.01 21.68
C PRO A 142 2.14 -1.11 20.54
N ALA A 143 2.20 -1.61 19.31
CA ALA A 143 2.72 -0.91 18.14
C ALA A 143 1.63 -0.20 17.31
N LYS A 144 0.44 0.05 17.91
CA LYS A 144 -0.56 0.98 17.36
C LYS A 144 0.04 2.37 17.20
N LEU A 145 -0.38 3.10 16.19
CA LEU A 145 0.24 4.41 15.89
C LEU A 145 0.13 5.42 17.03
N ASP A 146 -0.97 5.42 17.77
CA ASP A 146 -1.18 6.27 18.95
C ASP A 146 -0.34 5.87 20.18
N LEU A 147 0.15 4.63 20.22
CA LEU A 147 0.98 4.10 21.29
C LEU A 147 2.46 3.97 20.90
N ALA A 148 2.76 4.10 19.61
CA ALA A 148 4.11 3.88 19.07
C ALA A 148 5.17 4.77 19.74
N GLY A 149 4.82 5.98 20.18
CA GLY A 149 5.71 6.85 20.94
C GLY A 149 6.16 6.25 22.26
N ALA A 150 5.23 5.62 22.99
CA ALA A 150 5.50 5.01 24.29
C ALA A 150 6.13 3.61 24.19
N SER A 151 6.03 2.94 23.06
CA SER A 151 6.59 1.60 22.79
C SER A 151 7.79 1.68 21.86
N CYS A 152 7.57 1.67 20.54
CA CYS A 152 8.63 1.69 19.51
C CYS A 152 9.52 2.95 19.59
N GLY A 153 9.00 4.09 20.05
CA GLY A 153 9.77 5.32 20.31
C GLY A 153 10.63 5.25 21.58
N GLY A 154 10.39 4.28 22.45
CA GLY A 154 11.10 4.10 23.71
C GLY A 154 10.51 4.90 24.89
N GLY A 155 9.50 5.73 24.66
CA GLY A 155 8.82 6.51 25.72
C GLY A 155 9.75 7.22 26.69
N GLU A 156 9.29 7.44 27.91
CA GLU A 156 10.11 8.01 29.00
C GLU A 156 11.23 7.07 29.43
N THR A 157 10.98 5.76 29.47
CA THR A 157 11.93 4.73 29.91
C THR A 157 13.26 4.78 29.15
N MET A 158 13.21 5.01 27.84
CA MET A 158 14.41 5.15 26.99
C MET A 158 14.64 6.59 26.53
N SER A 159 13.96 7.56 27.10
CA SER A 159 14.06 8.98 26.75
C SER A 159 13.91 9.24 25.24
N GLY A 160 12.98 8.55 24.61
CA GLY A 160 12.71 8.69 23.17
C GLY A 160 13.88 8.28 22.25
N LYS A 161 14.73 7.33 22.67
CA LYS A 161 15.98 7.00 21.94
C LYS A 161 15.83 5.89 20.89
N CYS A 162 14.63 5.33 20.69
CA CYS A 162 14.43 4.24 19.76
C CYS A 162 14.03 4.76 18.35
N HIS A 163 12.86 4.44 17.83
CA HIS A 163 12.42 4.84 16.49
C HIS A 163 11.87 6.27 16.39
N SER A 164 12.36 7.19 17.20
CA SER A 164 11.94 8.60 17.30
C SER A 164 12.82 9.60 16.55
N GLY A 165 13.70 9.12 15.65
CA GLY A 165 14.49 9.98 14.77
C GLY A 165 15.64 10.74 15.43
N ARG A 166 16.17 10.25 16.54
CA ARG A 166 17.29 10.90 17.25
C ARG A 166 18.51 11.11 16.36
N GLU A 167 18.79 10.16 15.45
CA GLU A 167 19.92 10.22 14.55
C GLU A 167 19.65 11.16 13.36
N HIS A 168 18.42 11.14 12.86
CA HIS A 168 17.96 11.99 11.77
C HIS A 168 16.44 12.09 11.74
N HIS A 169 15.86 13.28 11.53
CA HIS A 169 14.41 13.51 11.54
C HIS A 169 13.64 12.62 10.56
N LEU A 170 14.22 12.30 9.39
CA LEU A 170 13.62 11.40 8.42
C LEU A 170 13.42 9.96 8.93
N LEU A 171 14.10 9.59 10.03
CA LEU A 171 13.98 8.29 10.68
C LEU A 171 13.03 8.33 11.88
N ASN A 172 12.35 9.46 12.12
CA ASN A 172 11.33 9.59 13.16
C ASN A 172 10.04 8.87 12.73
N ARG A 173 10.05 7.55 12.81
CA ARG A 173 8.91 6.72 12.37
C ARG A 173 7.66 6.93 13.20
N VAL A 174 7.83 7.32 14.45
CA VAL A 174 6.72 7.60 15.39
C VAL A 174 5.91 8.82 14.96
N VAL A 175 6.57 9.82 14.36
CA VAL A 175 5.92 11.05 13.87
C VAL A 175 5.54 10.91 12.39
N ASN A 176 6.44 10.40 11.56
CA ASN A 176 6.27 10.39 10.11
C ASN A 176 5.12 9.47 9.67
N VAL A 177 5.00 8.27 10.26
CA VAL A 177 3.96 7.31 9.85
C VAL A 177 2.54 7.85 10.05
N PRO A 178 2.18 8.44 11.19
CA PRO A 178 0.85 9.05 11.36
C PRO A 178 0.49 10.15 10.36
N GLN A 179 1.49 10.84 9.80
CA GLN A 179 1.32 11.90 8.80
C GLN A 179 1.29 11.38 7.37
N SER A 180 1.74 10.15 7.13
CA SER A 180 1.80 9.54 5.81
C SER A 180 0.43 9.36 5.16
N LEU A 181 0.39 9.31 3.84
CA LEU A 181 -0.84 9.04 3.08
C LEU A 181 -1.49 7.69 3.46
N MET A 182 -0.69 6.67 3.84
CA MET A 182 -1.22 5.38 4.28
C MET A 182 -1.94 5.45 5.64
N ALA A 183 -1.58 6.40 6.49
CA ALA A 183 -2.25 6.61 7.76
C ALA A 183 -3.41 7.62 7.62
N THR A 184 -3.20 8.69 6.89
CA THR A 184 -4.19 9.78 6.78
C THR A 184 -5.30 9.51 5.77
N ASN A 185 -5.03 8.76 4.69
CA ASN A 185 -5.88 8.63 3.51
C ASN A 185 -6.30 9.99 2.91
N ALA A 186 -5.53 11.05 3.17
CA ALA A 186 -5.90 12.42 2.78
C ALA A 186 -6.16 12.55 1.28
N GLY A 187 -5.35 11.89 0.43
CA GLY A 187 -5.55 11.90 -1.02
C GLY A 187 -6.87 11.27 -1.45
N ILE A 188 -7.22 10.11 -0.89
CA ILE A 188 -8.50 9.44 -1.21
C ILE A 188 -9.68 10.31 -0.76
N VAL A 189 -9.60 10.89 0.45
CA VAL A 189 -10.68 11.75 0.98
C VAL A 189 -10.86 12.99 0.12
N SER A 190 -9.76 13.67 -0.24
CA SER A 190 -9.80 14.92 -1.02
C SER A 190 -10.37 14.71 -2.42
N VAL A 191 -9.87 13.67 -3.12
CA VAL A 191 -10.36 13.34 -4.46
C VAL A 191 -11.82 12.90 -4.42
N LEU A 192 -12.22 12.09 -3.43
CA LEU A 192 -13.62 11.65 -3.30
C LEU A 192 -14.57 12.82 -3.04
N GLN A 193 -14.21 13.72 -2.12
CA GLN A 193 -15.03 14.92 -1.84
C GLN A 193 -15.13 15.84 -3.05
N PHE A 194 -14.05 15.99 -3.80
CA PHE A 194 -14.07 16.72 -5.07
C PHE A 194 -15.00 16.05 -6.09
N GLN A 195 -14.86 14.76 -6.31
CA GLN A 195 -15.70 14.01 -7.26
C GLN A 195 -17.20 13.99 -6.89
N TRP A 196 -17.53 14.13 -5.61
CA TRP A 196 -18.92 14.23 -5.14
C TRP A 196 -19.40 15.69 -5.03
N GLY A 197 -18.63 16.65 -5.53
CA GLY A 197 -18.99 18.07 -5.56
C GLY A 197 -19.03 18.76 -4.19
N LEU A 198 -18.43 18.17 -3.16
CA LEU A 198 -18.36 18.77 -1.81
C LEU A 198 -17.25 19.81 -1.69
N THR A 199 -16.23 19.74 -2.52
CA THR A 199 -15.12 20.70 -2.59
C THR A 199 -14.89 21.11 -4.04
N SER A 200 -14.28 22.29 -4.24
CA SER A 200 -13.95 22.82 -5.57
C SER A 200 -12.56 22.41 -6.08
N ASP A 201 -11.76 21.80 -5.23
CA ASP A 201 -10.39 21.36 -5.53
C ASP A 201 -10.05 20.07 -4.76
N THR A 202 -8.87 19.50 -5.03
CA THR A 202 -8.39 18.26 -4.42
C THR A 202 -7.36 18.49 -3.30
N LYS A 203 -7.29 19.69 -2.74
CA LYS A 203 -6.36 20.01 -1.65
C LYS A 203 -6.68 19.20 -0.38
N PRO A 204 -5.67 18.69 0.34
CA PRO A 204 -5.88 17.91 1.55
C PRO A 204 -6.38 18.78 2.70
N ARG A 205 -7.61 18.52 3.16
CA ARG A 205 -8.25 19.17 4.31
C ARG A 205 -8.69 18.18 5.36
N PHE A 206 -8.98 16.97 4.94
CA PHE A 206 -9.53 15.93 5.79
C PHE A 206 -8.76 14.63 5.65
N GLY A 207 -8.79 13.83 6.71
CA GLY A 207 -8.20 12.50 6.74
C GLY A 207 -8.95 11.59 7.69
N VAL A 208 -8.45 10.37 7.86
CA VAL A 208 -8.99 9.40 8.83
C VAL A 208 -8.93 9.94 10.26
N ARG A 209 -7.87 10.67 10.58
CA ARG A 209 -7.64 11.36 11.86
C ARG A 209 -6.99 12.72 11.61
N SER A 210 -6.96 13.55 12.65
CA SER A 210 -6.19 14.80 12.62
C SER A 210 -4.71 14.50 12.41
N ALA A 211 -4.06 15.29 11.57
CA ALA A 211 -2.62 15.30 11.37
C ALA A 211 -2.17 16.72 11.00
N SER A 212 -0.95 17.09 11.35
CA SER A 212 -0.39 18.38 10.98
C SER A 212 1.12 18.32 10.93
N ASP A 213 1.70 18.94 9.92
CA ASP A 213 3.15 19.17 9.79
C ASP A 213 3.54 20.63 10.07
N GLY A 214 2.58 21.44 10.53
CA GLY A 214 2.74 22.87 10.75
C GLY A 214 2.45 23.74 9.52
N ARG A 215 2.37 23.16 8.32
CA ARG A 215 1.99 23.84 7.06
C ARG A 215 0.59 23.42 6.63
N THR A 216 0.36 22.11 6.62
CA THR A 216 -0.92 21.49 6.27
C THR A 216 -1.53 20.87 7.52
N THR A 217 -2.81 21.16 7.77
CA THR A 217 -3.57 20.56 8.87
C THR A 217 -4.77 19.79 8.32
N LEU A 218 -4.85 18.51 8.69
CA LEU A 218 -5.98 17.66 8.38
C LEU A 218 -6.92 17.60 9.57
N HIS A 219 -8.21 17.72 9.28
CA HIS A 219 -9.28 17.42 10.21
C HIS A 219 -9.81 16.00 9.98
N PRO A 220 -10.39 15.33 10.98
CA PRO A 220 -11.07 14.06 10.76
C PRO A 220 -12.22 14.26 9.77
N ILE A 221 -12.40 13.31 8.86
CA ILE A 221 -13.58 13.33 7.97
C ILE A 221 -14.86 13.29 8.79
N GLY A 222 -15.84 14.10 8.40
CA GLY A 222 -17.11 14.26 9.10
C GLY A 222 -17.93 12.94 9.20
N PRO A 223 -18.98 12.96 10.02
CA PRO A 223 -19.92 11.85 10.13
C PRO A 223 -20.76 11.69 8.85
N GLU A 224 -21.49 10.58 8.75
CA GLU A 224 -22.46 10.34 7.68
C GLU A 224 -23.64 11.33 7.76
N MET A 225 -24.13 11.57 8.99
CA MET A 225 -25.14 12.61 9.24
C MET A 225 -24.44 13.92 9.53
N MET A 226 -24.64 14.88 8.64
CA MET A 226 -24.10 16.23 8.79
C MET A 226 -24.82 16.98 9.91
N PRO A 227 -24.21 18.02 10.50
CA PRO A 227 -24.84 18.82 11.56
C PRO A 227 -26.17 19.44 11.18
N ASP A 228 -26.40 19.68 9.89
CA ASP A 228 -27.65 20.23 9.34
C ASP A 228 -28.74 19.15 9.09
N GLY A 229 -28.48 17.90 9.49
CA GLY A 229 -29.41 16.78 9.35
C GLY A 229 -29.38 16.09 7.98
N ARG A 230 -28.58 16.55 7.03
CA ARG A 230 -28.43 15.89 5.72
C ARG A 230 -27.52 14.67 5.83
N PHE A 231 -27.84 13.61 5.09
CA PHE A 231 -26.99 12.44 4.95
C PHE A 231 -25.94 12.69 3.85
N SER A 232 -24.65 12.53 4.20
CA SER A 232 -23.55 12.68 3.25
C SER A 232 -23.19 11.32 2.63
N LEU A 233 -23.57 11.10 1.40
CA LEU A 233 -23.21 9.91 0.63
C LEU A 233 -21.69 9.75 0.52
N ALA A 234 -20.95 10.82 0.26
CA ALA A 234 -19.50 10.79 0.14
C ALA A 234 -18.80 10.35 1.45
N ASN A 235 -19.22 10.93 2.60
CA ASN A 235 -18.68 10.54 3.89
C ASN A 235 -19.03 9.08 4.23
N SER A 236 -20.26 8.66 3.96
CA SER A 236 -20.70 7.28 4.17
C SER A 236 -19.93 6.31 3.28
N HIS A 237 -19.77 6.61 2.01
CA HIS A 237 -19.02 5.78 1.06
C HIS A 237 -17.55 5.65 1.49
N PHE A 238 -16.90 6.75 1.88
CA PHE A 238 -15.55 6.69 2.40
C PHE A 238 -15.46 5.80 3.64
N ARG A 239 -16.28 6.08 4.66
CA ARG A 239 -16.23 5.43 5.97
C ARG A 239 -16.50 3.93 5.91
N LYS A 240 -17.45 3.50 5.08
CA LYS A 240 -17.90 2.11 5.00
C LYS A 240 -17.28 1.30 3.86
N PHE A 241 -16.62 1.95 2.91
CA PHE A 241 -16.05 1.28 1.74
C PHE A 241 -14.55 1.56 1.58
N CYS A 242 -14.14 2.83 1.38
CA CYS A 242 -12.75 3.18 1.09
C CYS A 242 -11.85 3.06 2.33
N ALA A 243 -12.35 3.43 3.50
CA ALA A 243 -11.60 3.48 4.75
C ALA A 243 -11.18 2.10 5.32
N ALA A 244 -11.48 1.00 4.64
CA ALA A 244 -10.98 -0.32 5.03
C ALA A 244 -9.44 -0.44 4.98
N CYS A 245 -8.76 0.46 4.24
CA CYS A 245 -7.35 0.38 3.94
C CYS A 245 -6.54 1.53 4.54
N HIS A 246 -6.54 1.67 5.86
CA HIS A 246 -5.67 2.62 6.58
C HIS A 246 -4.97 1.96 7.79
N LEU A 247 -3.95 2.60 8.35
CA LEU A 247 -3.10 2.01 9.39
C LEU A 247 -3.70 2.08 10.82
N TRP A 248 -4.83 2.76 11.02
CA TRP A 248 -5.47 2.90 12.34
C TRP A 248 -6.48 1.80 12.67
N SER A 249 -6.69 0.84 11.78
CA SER A 249 -7.61 -0.27 12.02
C SER A 249 -6.96 -1.61 11.73
N SER A 250 -7.33 -2.63 12.51
CA SER A 250 -7.04 -4.02 12.20
C SER A 250 -8.00 -4.54 11.14
N ARG A 251 -7.55 -5.53 10.39
CA ARG A 251 -8.38 -6.26 9.43
C ARG A 251 -8.23 -7.76 9.66
N PRO A 252 -8.97 -8.32 10.61
CA PRO A 252 -8.95 -9.76 10.87
C PRO A 252 -9.70 -10.48 9.75
N ARG A 253 -8.96 -11.07 8.81
CA ARG A 253 -9.53 -11.77 7.66
C ARG A 253 -8.54 -12.79 7.11
N GLU A 254 -9.04 -13.95 6.65
CA GLU A 254 -8.22 -14.91 5.93
C GLU A 254 -7.62 -14.29 4.67
N GLY A 255 -6.37 -14.62 4.37
CA GLY A 255 -5.64 -14.17 3.21
C GLY A 255 -5.22 -12.69 3.20
N MET A 256 -5.85 -11.83 3.99
CA MET A 256 -5.54 -10.39 4.06
C MET A 256 -5.63 -9.82 5.48
N GLY A 257 -5.53 -10.69 6.48
CA GLY A 257 -5.51 -10.28 7.87
C GLY A 257 -4.33 -9.38 8.17
N ARG A 258 -4.54 -8.37 9.00
CA ARG A 258 -3.48 -7.50 9.54
C ARG A 258 -3.91 -6.87 10.86
N LEU A 259 -2.93 -6.64 11.71
CA LEU A 259 -3.07 -5.77 12.87
C LEU A 259 -3.01 -4.30 12.45
N GLU A 260 -3.43 -3.40 13.30
CA GLU A 260 -3.26 -1.95 13.09
C GLU A 260 -1.83 -1.50 13.41
N GLY A 261 -1.42 -0.34 12.89
CA GLY A 261 -0.12 0.28 13.14
C GLY A 261 1.05 -0.38 12.42
N CYS A 262 2.22 -0.34 13.03
CA CYS A 262 3.46 -0.88 12.45
C CYS A 262 3.35 -2.36 12.06
N PRO A 263 2.70 -3.24 12.86
CA PRO A 263 2.53 -4.64 12.51
C PRO A 263 1.72 -4.88 11.23
N ALA A 264 0.96 -3.91 10.74
CA ALA A 264 0.22 -4.07 9.48
C ALA A 264 1.15 -4.45 8.31
N CYS A 265 2.37 -3.92 8.31
CA CYS A 265 3.40 -4.21 7.30
C CYS A 265 4.51 -5.10 7.85
N HIS A 266 4.94 -4.87 9.10
CA HIS A 266 6.15 -5.47 9.66
C HIS A 266 5.95 -6.84 10.32
N ALA A 267 4.72 -7.24 10.68
CA ALA A 267 4.46 -8.57 11.20
C ALA A 267 4.28 -9.61 10.08
N PRO A 268 4.75 -10.85 10.26
CA PRO A 268 4.46 -11.94 9.33
C PRO A 268 3.02 -12.41 9.49
N TYR A 269 2.35 -12.68 8.39
CA TYR A 269 0.99 -13.23 8.37
C TYR A 269 0.94 -14.42 7.44
N ASP A 270 0.28 -15.49 7.86
CA ASP A 270 -0.07 -16.62 7.02
C ASP A 270 -1.46 -16.41 6.37
N GLN A 271 -1.74 -17.24 5.37
CA GLN A 271 -3.00 -17.14 4.61
C GLN A 271 -4.24 -17.39 5.46
N ASP A 272 -4.13 -18.18 6.53
CA ASP A 272 -5.22 -18.44 7.47
C ASP A 272 -5.42 -17.32 8.51
N GLY A 273 -4.47 -16.36 8.60
CA GLY A 273 -4.53 -15.23 9.54
C GLY A 273 -4.41 -15.63 11.00
N ARG A 274 -3.81 -16.79 11.32
CA ARG A 274 -3.72 -17.37 12.66
C ARG A 274 -2.31 -17.34 13.20
N TYR A 275 -2.20 -17.49 14.51
CA TYR A 275 -0.91 -17.61 15.18
C TYR A 275 -0.40 -19.05 15.11
N HIS A 276 0.84 -19.22 14.66
CA HIS A 276 1.55 -20.51 14.52
C HIS A 276 2.78 -20.64 15.41
N GLY A 277 3.04 -19.62 16.24
CA GLY A 277 4.17 -19.59 17.17
C GLY A 277 4.01 -20.53 18.38
N SER A 278 4.97 -20.45 19.30
CA SER A 278 5.03 -21.36 20.46
C SER A 278 4.44 -20.79 21.74
N ASP A 279 4.01 -19.53 21.77
CA ASP A 279 3.37 -18.93 22.96
C ASP A 279 2.06 -19.67 23.30
N PRO A 280 1.96 -20.29 24.50
CA PRO A 280 0.79 -21.05 24.89
C PRO A 280 -0.41 -20.18 25.23
N THR A 281 -0.23 -18.88 25.43
CA THR A 281 -1.26 -17.93 25.83
C THR A 281 -2.05 -17.38 24.66
N VAL A 282 -1.53 -17.50 23.44
CA VAL A 282 -2.19 -17.02 22.21
C VAL A 282 -3.13 -18.10 21.67
N LYS A 283 -4.36 -17.70 21.42
CA LYS A 283 -5.38 -18.58 20.83
C LYS A 283 -5.08 -18.82 19.35
N ARG A 284 -4.99 -20.10 18.96
CA ARG A 284 -4.66 -20.51 17.61
C ARG A 284 -5.85 -20.65 16.66
N ASP A 285 -7.05 -20.62 17.18
CA ASP A 285 -8.31 -20.71 16.46
C ASP A 285 -8.91 -19.33 16.10
N GLU A 286 -8.35 -18.24 16.64
CA GLU A 286 -8.77 -16.88 16.33
C GLU A 286 -8.04 -16.36 15.06
N ILE A 287 -8.79 -15.71 14.17
CA ILE A 287 -8.26 -15.00 12.99
C ILE A 287 -7.85 -13.57 13.39
N GLY A 288 -6.87 -13.00 12.69
CA GLY A 288 -6.41 -11.63 12.89
C GLY A 288 -5.14 -11.52 13.72
N HIS A 289 -4.43 -12.64 13.88
CA HIS A 289 -3.11 -12.69 14.49
C HIS A 289 -1.99 -12.64 13.43
N SER A 290 -0.82 -12.15 13.83
CA SER A 290 0.42 -12.45 13.13
C SER A 290 0.75 -13.95 13.25
N ALA A 291 1.45 -14.51 12.27
CA ALA A 291 1.85 -15.92 12.30
C ALA A 291 2.78 -16.22 13.48
N THR A 292 3.63 -15.28 13.85
CA THR A 292 4.55 -15.35 15.00
C THR A 292 4.63 -13.99 15.68
N HIS A 293 5.19 -13.96 16.91
CA HIS A 293 5.49 -12.74 17.65
C HIS A 293 6.79 -12.11 17.16
N SER A 294 6.89 -11.80 15.88
CA SER A 294 8.09 -11.19 15.32
C SER A 294 7.76 -10.02 14.39
N LEU A 295 8.73 -9.14 14.22
CA LEU A 295 8.67 -8.04 13.26
C LEU A 295 9.85 -8.14 12.30
N THR A 296 9.63 -7.80 11.05
CA THR A 296 10.64 -7.85 10.00
C THR A 296 10.71 -6.55 9.21
N HIS A 297 11.89 -6.18 8.75
CA HIS A 297 12.08 -5.14 7.73
C HIS A 297 12.00 -5.72 6.30
N ARG A 298 11.98 -7.04 6.15
CA ARG A 298 11.80 -7.72 4.86
C ARG A 298 10.31 -7.85 4.57
N ILE A 299 9.73 -6.78 4.07
CA ILE A 299 8.29 -6.70 3.79
C ILE A 299 7.99 -7.39 2.47
N LEU A 300 7.21 -8.46 2.53
CA LEU A 300 6.74 -9.18 1.35
C LEU A 300 5.69 -8.36 0.59
N ASP A 301 5.64 -8.50 -0.73
CA ASP A 301 4.69 -7.82 -1.60
C ASP A 301 3.23 -8.04 -1.19
N ASP A 302 2.90 -9.20 -0.63
CA ASP A 302 1.56 -9.48 -0.13
C ASP A 302 1.09 -8.51 0.96
N ARG A 303 2.02 -7.89 1.71
CA ARG A 303 1.67 -6.85 2.69
C ARG A 303 1.23 -5.56 2.00
N CYS A 304 1.89 -5.20 0.92
CA CYS A 304 1.51 -4.06 0.08
C CYS A 304 0.18 -4.34 -0.64
N ARG A 305 0.06 -5.52 -1.25
CA ARG A 305 -1.12 -5.97 -1.99
C ARG A 305 -2.35 -6.16 -1.12
N ALA A 306 -2.20 -6.30 0.20
CA ALA A 306 -3.32 -6.31 1.13
C ALA A 306 -4.19 -5.03 1.04
N CYS A 307 -3.58 -3.89 0.66
CA CYS A 307 -4.27 -2.61 0.46
C CYS A 307 -4.18 -2.13 -1.00
N HIS A 308 -3.00 -2.23 -1.64
CA HIS A 308 -2.74 -1.74 -3.00
C HIS A 308 -3.28 -2.68 -4.10
N ASN A 309 -4.54 -3.12 -3.97
CA ASN A 309 -5.24 -3.97 -4.93
C ASN A 309 -6.56 -3.35 -5.44
N ARG A 310 -6.79 -2.06 -5.13
CA ARG A 310 -7.93 -1.26 -5.58
C ARG A 310 -7.47 0.02 -6.26
N SER A 311 -8.39 0.76 -6.89
CA SER A 311 -8.12 1.97 -7.68
C SER A 311 -7.04 1.71 -8.74
N GLY A 312 -5.96 2.44 -8.80
CA GLY A 312 -4.88 2.22 -9.76
C GLY A 312 -4.29 0.80 -9.81
N ARG A 313 -4.62 -0.05 -8.85
CA ARG A 313 -4.28 -1.51 -8.78
C ARG A 313 -2.80 -1.83 -8.86
N VAL A 314 -1.95 -0.86 -8.53
CA VAL A 314 -0.48 -0.96 -8.70
C VAL A 314 0.11 -2.25 -8.12
N GLY A 315 -0.43 -2.75 -6.99
CA GLY A 315 0.01 -4.00 -6.39
C GLY A 315 -0.40 -5.26 -7.16
N LEU A 316 -1.45 -5.19 -8.00
CA LEU A 316 -1.82 -6.26 -8.93
C LEU A 316 -1.03 -6.16 -10.23
N ASN A 317 -0.95 -4.96 -10.80
CA ASN A 317 -0.31 -4.72 -12.10
C ASN A 317 1.16 -5.13 -12.09
N TYR A 318 1.88 -4.82 -11.00
CA TYR A 318 3.28 -5.21 -10.83
C TYR A 318 3.50 -6.71 -10.98
N HIS A 319 2.53 -7.51 -10.50
CA HIS A 319 2.51 -8.97 -10.61
C HIS A 319 1.87 -9.49 -11.91
N GLY A 320 1.55 -8.62 -12.87
CA GLY A 320 0.84 -8.99 -14.09
C GLY A 320 -0.58 -9.45 -13.83
N GLU A 321 -1.26 -8.85 -12.87
CA GLU A 321 -2.63 -9.17 -12.54
C GLU A 321 -3.53 -7.95 -12.76
N MET A 322 -4.66 -8.18 -13.41
CA MET A 322 -5.71 -7.17 -13.58
C MET A 322 -7.02 -7.73 -13.07
N GLU A 323 -7.72 -6.96 -12.27
CA GLU A 323 -9.05 -7.35 -11.79
C GLU A 323 -10.03 -7.44 -12.96
N SER A 324 -10.78 -8.54 -13.02
CA SER A 324 -11.83 -8.75 -14.00
C SER A 324 -13.18 -8.29 -13.47
N THR A 325 -14.11 -8.03 -14.36
CA THR A 325 -15.52 -8.04 -14.01
C THR A 325 -15.87 -9.45 -13.56
N GLN A 326 -16.45 -9.62 -12.39
CA GLN A 326 -16.62 -10.93 -11.75
C GLN A 326 -17.40 -11.98 -12.57
N TYR A 327 -18.06 -11.59 -13.64
CA TYR A 327 -18.88 -12.46 -14.49
C TYR A 327 -18.30 -12.67 -15.88
N GLY A 328 -17.07 -12.22 -16.11
CA GLY A 328 -16.46 -12.33 -17.42
C GLY A 328 -16.16 -13.79 -17.76
N THR A 329 -16.77 -14.32 -18.83
CA THR A 329 -16.33 -15.55 -19.44
C THR A 329 -15.08 -15.27 -20.31
N PRO A 330 -14.19 -16.23 -20.43
CA PRO A 330 -14.24 -17.64 -20.08
C PRO A 330 -13.75 -17.97 -18.66
N PHE A 331 -14.13 -17.20 -17.66
CA PHE A 331 -13.54 -17.28 -16.32
C PHE A 331 -14.18 -18.41 -15.54
N VAL A 332 -13.42 -19.45 -15.38
CA VAL A 332 -13.71 -20.51 -14.43
C VAL A 332 -12.92 -20.22 -13.17
N ARG A 333 -13.58 -20.22 -12.03
CA ARG A 333 -12.94 -20.07 -10.71
C ARG A 333 -11.79 -21.10 -10.62
N GLY A 334 -10.57 -20.60 -10.34
CA GLY A 334 -9.38 -21.46 -10.31
C GLY A 334 -8.81 -21.84 -11.69
N GLY A 335 -9.27 -21.24 -12.79
CA GLY A 335 -8.67 -21.44 -14.11
C GLY A 335 -7.24 -20.93 -14.23
N LEU A 336 -6.49 -21.43 -15.23
CA LEU A 336 -5.05 -21.13 -15.41
C LEU A 336 -4.72 -19.64 -15.53
N ASN A 337 -5.65 -18.83 -16.08
CA ASN A 337 -5.43 -17.41 -16.36
C ASN A 337 -6.13 -16.49 -15.37
N ASN A 338 -6.70 -17.02 -14.31
CA ASN A 338 -7.31 -16.23 -13.26
C ASN A 338 -7.00 -16.81 -11.87
N ARG A 339 -7.09 -15.99 -10.87
CA ARG A 339 -7.16 -16.38 -9.47
C ARG A 339 -8.16 -15.53 -8.73
N THR A 340 -8.74 -16.06 -7.68
CA THR A 340 -9.58 -15.31 -6.77
C THR A 340 -8.70 -14.55 -5.79
N ILE A 341 -8.93 -13.25 -5.64
CA ILE A 341 -8.37 -12.47 -4.54
C ILE A 341 -9.32 -12.50 -3.34
N SER A 342 -8.81 -12.08 -2.19
CA SER A 342 -9.41 -12.33 -0.86
C SER A 342 -10.86 -11.91 -0.63
N ASP A 343 -11.49 -11.20 -1.53
CA ASP A 343 -12.89 -10.76 -1.44
C ASP A 343 -13.73 -11.24 -2.62
N ASP A 344 -13.44 -12.45 -3.07
CA ASP A 344 -14.11 -13.15 -4.17
C ASP A 344 -14.01 -12.44 -5.52
N ARG A 345 -13.07 -11.51 -5.67
CA ARG A 345 -12.74 -10.88 -6.94
C ARG A 345 -11.80 -11.76 -7.75
N PHE A 346 -12.04 -11.83 -9.05
CA PHE A 346 -11.20 -12.58 -9.99
C PHE A 346 -10.17 -11.67 -10.64
N VAL A 347 -9.03 -12.23 -11.00
CA VAL A 347 -7.97 -11.52 -11.72
C VAL A 347 -7.59 -12.26 -13.01
N TRP A 348 -7.25 -11.47 -14.03
CA TRP A 348 -6.59 -11.91 -15.23
C TRP A 348 -5.09 -11.99 -15.02
N LYS A 349 -4.44 -12.89 -15.74
CA LYS A 349 -2.99 -12.92 -15.87
C LYS A 349 -2.58 -12.20 -17.15
N LEU A 350 -1.79 -11.15 -16.98
CA LEU A 350 -1.18 -10.34 -18.03
C LEU A 350 0.35 -10.39 -17.89
N ALA A 351 1.06 -9.68 -18.77
CA ALA A 351 2.49 -9.53 -18.61
C ALA A 351 2.80 -8.73 -17.33
N PRO A 352 3.60 -9.25 -16.41
CA PRO A 352 4.01 -8.54 -15.23
C PRO A 352 5.05 -7.47 -15.55
N ASP A 353 5.34 -6.60 -14.58
CA ASP A 353 6.47 -5.68 -14.66
C ASP A 353 7.79 -6.45 -14.80
N ILE A 354 8.71 -5.95 -15.62
CA ILE A 354 9.99 -6.60 -15.87
C ILE A 354 10.85 -6.74 -14.61
N HIS A 355 10.74 -5.79 -13.68
CA HIS A 355 11.46 -5.87 -12.40
C HIS A 355 10.93 -7.01 -11.54
N HIS A 356 9.60 -7.23 -11.55
CA HIS A 356 8.99 -8.38 -10.89
C HIS A 356 9.43 -9.70 -11.53
N GLU A 357 9.47 -9.80 -12.86
CA GLU A 357 9.96 -10.99 -13.57
C GLU A 357 11.40 -11.33 -13.19
N LYS A 358 12.22 -10.33 -12.92
CA LYS A 358 13.60 -10.51 -12.44
C LYS A 358 13.69 -10.87 -10.97
N GLY A 359 12.58 -10.84 -10.23
CA GLY A 359 12.47 -11.21 -8.82
C GLY A 359 12.68 -10.05 -7.85
N MET A 360 12.51 -8.81 -8.28
CA MET A 360 12.48 -7.63 -7.40
C MET A 360 11.10 -7.48 -6.77
N GLY A 361 11.06 -7.11 -5.49
CA GLY A 361 9.84 -6.80 -4.76
C GLY A 361 9.58 -5.30 -4.65
N CYS A 362 8.41 -4.93 -4.16
CA CYS A 362 7.99 -3.53 -4.01
C CYS A 362 9.03 -2.69 -3.24
N ILE A 363 9.58 -3.23 -2.15
CA ILE A 363 10.55 -2.52 -1.31
C ILE A 363 11.93 -2.40 -1.95
N ASP A 364 12.24 -3.11 -3.03
CA ASP A 364 13.52 -2.96 -3.73
C ASP A 364 13.62 -1.62 -4.45
N CYS A 365 12.48 -1.03 -4.82
CA CYS A 365 12.38 0.32 -5.36
C CYS A 365 11.94 1.32 -4.28
N HIS A 366 10.83 1.05 -3.59
CA HIS A 366 10.25 2.00 -2.64
C HIS A 366 11.10 2.18 -1.39
N THR A 367 11.30 3.46 -1.03
CA THR A 367 12.07 3.86 0.14
C THR A 367 11.23 3.80 1.43
N GLY A 368 11.90 3.95 2.56
CA GLY A 368 11.21 4.08 3.84
C GLY A 368 10.35 5.35 3.92
N GLN A 369 10.68 6.39 3.18
CA GLN A 369 9.92 7.64 3.12
C GLN A 369 8.66 7.46 2.26
N ASP A 370 8.77 6.76 1.14
CA ASP A 370 7.60 6.43 0.31
C ASP A 370 6.52 5.71 1.11
N ALA A 371 6.94 4.71 1.93
CA ALA A 371 6.02 3.85 2.67
C ALA A 371 5.62 4.40 4.04
N MET A 372 6.54 5.04 4.76
CA MET A 372 6.36 5.44 6.16
C MET A 372 6.24 6.96 6.33
N GLY A 373 6.18 7.71 5.21
CA GLY A 373 6.14 9.17 5.23
C GLY A 373 7.50 9.82 5.50
N ASP A 374 7.59 11.08 5.15
CA ASP A 374 8.77 11.94 5.30
C ASP A 374 8.61 12.98 6.42
N GLY A 375 7.45 13.00 7.06
CA GLY A 375 7.09 13.94 8.13
C GLY A 375 6.24 15.11 7.64
N GLU A 376 5.94 15.15 6.33
CA GLU A 376 5.02 16.13 5.75
C GLU A 376 3.64 15.50 5.50
N VAL A 377 2.61 16.33 5.46
CA VAL A 377 1.23 15.94 5.15
C VAL A 377 0.96 16.19 3.68
N HIS A 378 0.82 15.12 2.92
CA HIS A 378 0.60 15.16 1.47
C HIS A 378 -0.87 14.91 1.08
N GLY A 379 -1.29 15.48 -0.06
CA GLY A 379 -2.60 15.27 -0.67
C GLY A 379 -2.58 14.28 -1.83
N HIS A 380 -1.43 14.08 -2.44
CA HIS A 380 -1.27 13.21 -3.60
C HIS A 380 -0.06 12.28 -3.45
N MET A 381 -0.12 11.12 -4.09
CA MET A 381 0.94 10.12 -4.02
C MET A 381 2.27 10.64 -4.58
N GLU A 382 2.22 11.41 -5.66
CA GLU A 382 3.40 11.97 -6.31
C GLU A 382 4.22 12.89 -5.41
N ASP A 383 3.57 13.50 -4.40
CA ASP A 383 4.24 14.38 -3.45
C ASP A 383 5.02 13.59 -2.39
N GLN A 384 4.49 12.45 -1.92
CA GLN A 384 5.15 11.60 -0.94
C GLN A 384 6.19 10.67 -1.58
N ILE A 385 5.84 10.01 -2.71
CA ILE A 385 6.71 9.06 -3.39
C ILE A 385 7.91 9.80 -4.00
N GLU A 386 9.10 9.37 -3.62
CA GLU A 386 10.35 9.99 -4.08
C GLU A 386 11.07 9.20 -5.16
N ILE A 387 10.92 7.87 -5.18
CA ILE A 387 11.60 7.01 -6.15
C ILE A 387 11.12 7.27 -7.58
N ARG A 388 12.07 7.39 -8.50
CA ARG A 388 11.84 7.60 -9.93
C ARG A 388 12.68 6.62 -10.75
N CYS A 389 12.26 6.36 -11.99
CA CYS A 389 13.04 5.54 -12.93
C CYS A 389 14.45 6.09 -13.10
N GLU A 390 14.55 7.42 -13.22
CA GLU A 390 15.81 8.15 -13.47
C GLU A 390 16.79 8.04 -12.29
N ASP A 391 16.32 7.77 -11.06
CA ASP A 391 17.19 7.64 -9.90
C ASP A 391 18.13 6.43 -10.03
N CYS A 392 17.67 5.37 -10.69
CA CYS A 392 18.48 4.19 -10.98
C CYS A 392 19.02 4.16 -12.39
N HIS A 393 18.21 4.55 -13.39
CA HIS A 393 18.54 4.38 -14.80
C HIS A 393 19.18 5.63 -15.42
N GLY A 394 19.13 6.77 -14.73
CA GLY A 394 19.51 8.07 -15.31
C GLY A 394 18.51 8.57 -16.34
N SER A 395 18.90 9.55 -17.11
CA SER A 395 18.13 10.11 -18.22
C SER A 395 18.99 10.15 -19.49
N PRO A 396 18.43 10.52 -20.64
CA PRO A 396 19.23 10.69 -21.87
C PRO A 396 20.35 11.70 -21.74
N SER A 397 20.27 12.65 -20.80
CA SER A 397 21.22 13.72 -20.58
C SER A 397 22.05 13.60 -19.31
N GLU A 398 21.59 12.82 -18.32
CA GLU A 398 22.21 12.78 -16.99
C GLU A 398 22.35 11.35 -16.48
N LEU A 399 23.49 11.04 -15.91
CA LEU A 399 23.71 9.81 -15.17
C LEU A 399 22.98 9.86 -13.81
N PRO A 400 22.65 8.69 -13.21
CA PRO A 400 22.15 8.65 -11.84
C PRO A 400 23.07 9.37 -10.87
N LYS A 401 22.48 10.17 -9.96
CA LYS A 401 23.23 10.89 -8.94
C LYS A 401 23.79 9.94 -7.90
N THR A 402 25.02 10.18 -7.48
CA THR A 402 25.71 9.35 -6.47
C THR A 402 26.14 10.16 -5.27
N LEU A 403 26.36 9.45 -4.17
CA LEU A 403 26.95 9.95 -2.93
C LEU A 403 28.03 8.99 -2.47
N THR A 404 29.21 9.51 -2.12
CA THR A 404 30.26 8.72 -1.49
C THR A 404 29.93 8.47 -0.02
N VAL A 405 29.94 7.21 0.39
CA VAL A 405 29.63 6.78 1.75
C VAL A 405 30.70 7.24 2.71
N ARG A 406 30.29 7.94 3.77
CA ARG A 406 31.17 8.46 4.84
C ARG A 406 30.72 7.93 6.20
N LYS A 407 31.66 7.67 7.09
CA LYS A 407 31.40 7.24 8.49
C LYS A 407 30.67 8.30 9.31
N ASP A 408 30.92 9.57 9.00
CA ASP A 408 30.38 10.72 9.70
C ASP A 408 29.00 11.19 9.17
N ASP A 409 28.41 10.49 8.18
CA ASP A 409 27.05 10.75 7.72
C ASP A 409 26.03 9.98 8.57
N PRO A 410 25.29 10.65 9.48
CA PRO A 410 24.37 9.99 10.40
C PRO A 410 23.22 9.27 9.69
N LEU A 411 22.69 9.87 8.60
CA LEU A 411 21.58 9.28 7.84
C LEU A 411 22.01 8.01 7.13
N VAL A 412 23.12 8.05 6.40
CA VAL A 412 23.66 6.88 5.68
C VAL A 412 23.97 5.75 6.68
N GLN A 413 24.62 6.06 7.80
CA GLN A 413 24.96 5.06 8.81
C GLN A 413 23.71 4.43 9.45
N ALA A 414 22.67 5.23 9.71
CA ALA A 414 21.44 4.70 10.25
C ALA A 414 20.67 3.85 9.23
N LEU A 415 20.66 4.23 7.96
CA LEU A 415 20.05 3.45 6.89
C LEU A 415 20.81 2.11 6.68
N LEU A 416 22.14 2.11 6.72
CA LEU A 416 22.94 0.89 6.63
C LEU A 416 22.63 -0.10 7.76
N ARG A 417 22.44 0.41 8.99
CA ARG A 417 22.03 -0.45 10.13
C ARG A 417 20.63 -1.01 9.97
N SER A 418 19.72 -0.28 9.31
CA SER A 418 18.31 -0.67 9.18
C SER A 418 18.02 -1.60 8.01
N THR A 419 18.88 -1.63 6.99
CA THR A 419 18.65 -2.41 5.76
C THR A 419 19.24 -3.83 5.81
N GLY A 420 19.87 -4.22 6.91
CA GLY A 420 20.57 -5.52 7.05
C GLY A 420 21.99 -5.45 6.46
N PRO A 421 22.64 -6.60 6.17
CA PRO A 421 24.02 -6.61 5.71
C PRO A 421 24.14 -5.96 4.33
N ALA A 422 24.14 -4.65 4.31
CA ALA A 422 24.45 -3.90 3.12
C ALA A 422 25.89 -4.20 2.71
N LYS A 423 26.09 -4.60 1.46
CA LYS A 423 27.42 -4.85 0.89
C LYS A 423 28.17 -3.52 0.61
N VAL A 424 27.94 -2.50 1.42
CA VAL A 424 28.40 -1.13 1.23
C VAL A 424 29.41 -0.77 2.30
N LYS A 425 30.54 -0.21 1.90
CA LYS A 425 31.66 0.21 2.75
C LYS A 425 31.85 1.72 2.65
N GLU A 426 32.63 2.25 3.57
CA GLU A 426 33.13 3.62 3.47
C GLU A 426 33.93 3.79 2.18
N GLY A 427 33.68 4.89 1.47
CA GLY A 427 34.27 5.19 0.17
C GLY A 427 33.49 4.64 -1.04
N ASP A 428 32.54 3.74 -0.85
CA ASP A 428 31.68 3.28 -1.93
C ASP A 428 30.74 4.40 -2.39
N GLU A 429 30.40 4.39 -3.66
CA GLU A 429 29.35 5.28 -4.22
C GLU A 429 27.99 4.58 -4.19
N ILE A 430 27.01 5.21 -3.56
CA ILE A 430 25.61 4.82 -3.54
C ILE A 430 24.76 5.82 -4.31
N LEU A 431 23.60 5.39 -4.81
CA LEU A 431 22.70 6.28 -5.52
C LEU A 431 21.92 7.21 -4.60
N LEU A 432 21.45 8.31 -5.15
CA LEU A 432 20.51 9.25 -4.52
C LEU A 432 19.19 9.28 -5.29
N THR A 433 18.09 9.43 -4.56
CA THR A 433 16.81 9.76 -5.17
C THR A 433 16.82 11.19 -5.73
N SER A 434 15.81 11.54 -6.51
CA SER A 434 15.60 12.92 -7.02
C SER A 434 15.49 13.94 -5.89
N LYS A 435 15.03 13.53 -4.70
CA LYS A 435 15.00 14.35 -3.47
C LYS A 435 16.33 14.36 -2.68
N GLY A 436 17.39 13.76 -3.22
CA GLY A 436 18.72 13.72 -2.61
C GLY A 436 18.85 12.72 -1.44
N ARG A 437 18.00 11.69 -1.38
CA ARG A 437 18.02 10.69 -0.30
C ARG A 437 18.84 9.46 -0.69
N PRO A 438 19.68 8.94 0.22
CA PRO A 438 20.56 7.81 -0.08
C PRO A 438 19.82 6.50 -0.33
N LEU A 439 20.11 5.84 -1.43
CA LEU A 439 19.69 4.47 -1.75
C LEU A 439 20.82 3.51 -1.38
N VAL A 440 20.98 3.22 -0.09
CA VAL A 440 22.11 2.43 0.45
C VAL A 440 22.23 0.99 -0.07
N HIS A 441 21.22 0.49 -0.76
CA HIS A 441 21.21 -0.83 -1.39
C HIS A 441 21.53 -0.79 -2.89
N VAL A 442 21.76 0.39 -3.47
CA VAL A 442 22.16 0.55 -4.87
C VAL A 442 23.54 1.22 -4.91
N ARG A 443 24.53 0.52 -5.43
CA ARG A 443 25.91 0.97 -5.41
C ARG A 443 26.56 0.89 -6.78
N ARG A 444 27.56 1.73 -7.00
CA ARG A 444 28.46 1.65 -8.15
C ARG A 444 29.53 0.58 -7.86
N THR A 445 29.80 -0.26 -8.85
CA THR A 445 30.88 -1.23 -8.86
C THR A 445 31.71 -1.05 -10.12
N PRO A 446 32.89 -1.65 -10.25
CA PRO A 446 33.66 -1.61 -11.49
C PRO A 446 32.87 -2.09 -12.72
N ASP A 447 31.94 -3.03 -12.52
CA ASP A 447 31.11 -3.62 -13.59
C ASP A 447 29.79 -2.85 -13.81
N GLY A 448 29.62 -1.65 -13.25
CA GLY A 448 28.42 -0.83 -13.36
C GLY A 448 27.61 -0.74 -12.05
N LEU A 449 26.36 -0.31 -12.16
CA LEU A 449 25.48 -0.19 -11.00
C LEU A 449 24.87 -1.53 -10.60
N ARG A 450 24.77 -1.78 -9.30
CA ARG A 450 24.21 -3.00 -8.70
C ARG A 450 23.22 -2.65 -7.63
N LEU A 451 22.03 -3.24 -7.70
CA LEU A 451 21.00 -3.18 -6.66
C LEU A 451 21.04 -4.50 -5.86
N ALA A 452 21.23 -4.40 -4.56
CA ALA A 452 21.08 -5.54 -3.65
C ALA A 452 19.63 -5.66 -3.19
N GLY A 453 18.95 -6.73 -3.59
CA GLY A 453 17.55 -6.95 -3.25
C GLY A 453 17.35 -7.07 -1.75
N LYS A 454 16.46 -6.27 -1.19
CA LYS A 454 16.19 -6.19 0.26
C LYS A 454 15.52 -7.46 0.79
N LEU A 455 14.74 -8.15 -0.06
CA LEU A 455 14.12 -9.43 0.30
C LEU A 455 15.06 -10.60 0.11
N THR A 456 15.74 -10.66 -1.04
CA THR A 456 16.47 -11.86 -1.49
C THR A 456 17.97 -11.79 -1.23
N GLY A 457 18.52 -10.58 -1.05
CA GLY A 457 19.98 -10.37 -1.02
C GLY A 457 20.67 -10.58 -2.37
N LYS A 458 19.92 -10.87 -3.44
CA LYS A 458 20.43 -11.05 -4.80
C LYS A 458 20.91 -9.72 -5.36
N ASP A 459 22.04 -9.71 -6.04
CA ASP A 459 22.54 -8.54 -6.78
C ASP A 459 21.92 -8.49 -8.18
N TYR A 460 21.21 -7.40 -8.47
CA TYR A 460 20.62 -7.10 -9.78
C TYR A 460 21.48 -6.08 -10.52
N PRO A 461 21.86 -6.32 -11.77
CA PRO A 461 22.50 -5.30 -12.58
C PRO A 461 21.48 -4.22 -12.94
N VAL A 462 21.88 -2.96 -12.78
CA VAL A 462 21.06 -1.80 -13.15
C VAL A 462 21.57 -1.25 -14.47
N THR A 463 20.71 -1.24 -15.49
CA THR A 463 21.02 -0.68 -16.80
C THR A 463 20.93 0.84 -16.75
N VAL A 464 21.98 1.55 -17.14
CA VAL A 464 21.97 3.00 -17.23
C VAL A 464 21.70 3.43 -18.67
N ILE A 465 20.84 4.43 -18.84
CA ILE A 465 20.51 4.99 -20.13
C ILE A 465 21.69 5.85 -20.62
N THR A 466 22.65 5.21 -21.27
CA THR A 466 23.80 5.90 -21.89
C THR A 466 23.74 5.91 -23.42
N ASP A 467 22.87 5.04 -23.97
CA ASP A 467 22.78 4.84 -25.40
C ASP A 467 21.73 5.76 -26.02
N GLN A 468 22.24 6.68 -26.80
CA GLN A 468 21.47 7.67 -27.53
C GLN A 468 20.88 7.13 -28.83
N LYS A 469 21.21 5.90 -29.22
CA LYS A 469 20.76 5.27 -30.47
C LYS A 469 19.36 4.67 -30.34
N ASN A 470 18.86 4.46 -29.14
CA ASN A 470 17.63 3.69 -28.87
C ASN A 470 16.36 4.54 -28.75
N GLY A 471 16.27 5.66 -29.39
CA GLY A 471 15.03 6.46 -29.39
C GLY A 471 14.88 7.43 -28.22
N HIS A 472 15.74 7.38 -27.20
CA HIS A 472 15.67 8.28 -26.03
C HIS A 472 16.02 9.75 -26.37
N ARG A 473 16.46 10.07 -27.60
CA ARG A 473 16.81 11.41 -28.07
C ARG A 473 15.92 11.93 -29.19
N ILE A 474 14.74 11.36 -29.38
CA ILE A 474 13.80 11.89 -30.37
C ILE A 474 13.37 13.28 -29.90
N LYS A 475 13.60 14.26 -30.74
CA LYS A 475 13.26 15.66 -30.49
C LYS A 475 11.75 15.79 -30.27
N GLY A 476 11.36 16.51 -29.24
CA GLY A 476 9.96 16.69 -28.82
C GLY A 476 9.46 15.66 -27.77
N HIS A 477 10.27 14.66 -27.44
CA HIS A 477 9.96 13.65 -26.42
C HIS A 477 10.65 13.92 -25.07
N GLU A 478 11.32 15.04 -24.91
CA GLU A 478 12.08 15.39 -23.70
C GLU A 478 11.18 15.54 -22.46
N ARG A 479 9.89 15.78 -22.67
CA ARG A 479 8.89 15.91 -21.61
C ARG A 479 8.14 14.62 -21.30
N LEU A 480 8.42 13.51 -21.97
CA LEU A 480 7.79 12.23 -21.66
C LEU A 480 8.29 11.68 -20.32
N GLU A 481 7.38 11.12 -19.53
CA GLU A 481 7.75 10.22 -18.46
C GLU A 481 8.24 8.90 -19.06
N CYS A 482 9.13 8.20 -18.35
CA CYS A 482 9.67 6.93 -18.83
C CYS A 482 8.55 5.89 -19.04
N ASP A 483 7.59 5.85 -18.15
CA ASP A 483 6.45 4.94 -18.21
C ASP A 483 5.47 5.26 -19.35
N SER A 484 5.49 6.48 -19.90
CA SER A 484 4.69 6.81 -21.09
C SER A 484 5.05 5.93 -22.28
N CYS A 485 6.33 5.54 -22.41
CA CYS A 485 6.80 4.60 -23.42
C CYS A 485 6.88 3.16 -22.89
N HIS A 486 7.34 2.97 -21.66
CA HIS A 486 7.70 1.68 -21.13
C HIS A 486 6.56 0.93 -20.43
N SER A 487 5.38 1.53 -20.18
CA SER A 487 4.23 0.81 -19.66
C SER A 487 3.48 0.09 -20.77
N ALA A 488 3.39 -1.24 -20.68
CA ALA A 488 2.72 -2.07 -21.66
C ALA A 488 1.19 -1.87 -21.69
N TRP A 489 0.61 -1.58 -20.54
CA TRP A 489 -0.82 -1.36 -20.37
C TRP A 489 -1.09 -0.58 -19.08
N SER A 490 -2.26 0.02 -18.99
CA SER A 490 -2.77 0.62 -17.76
C SER A 490 -4.15 0.13 -17.41
N PRO A 491 -4.50 0.03 -16.11
CA PRO A 491 -5.85 -0.33 -15.70
C PRO A 491 -6.78 0.86 -16.01
N GLN A 492 -7.83 0.60 -16.76
CA GLN A 492 -8.85 1.59 -17.08
C GLN A 492 -10.19 1.08 -16.60
N CYS A 493 -10.70 1.69 -15.56
CA CYS A 493 -11.93 1.30 -14.92
C CYS A 493 -12.90 2.48 -14.98
N CYS A 494 -13.97 2.30 -15.72
CA CYS A 494 -15.00 3.31 -15.87
C CYS A 494 -16.28 2.85 -15.19
N GLY A 495 -16.77 3.64 -14.22
CA GLY A 495 -18.04 3.43 -13.55
C GLY A 495 -18.10 2.18 -12.64
N CYS A 496 -18.11 2.40 -11.34
CA CYS A 496 -18.54 1.40 -10.36
C CYS A 496 -19.94 1.77 -9.89
N HIS A 497 -20.91 0.90 -10.10
CA HIS A 497 -22.22 1.08 -9.51
C HIS A 497 -22.18 0.65 -8.04
N GLN A 498 -22.43 1.61 -7.15
CA GLN A 498 -22.47 1.41 -5.72
C GLN A 498 -23.91 1.49 -5.23
N LEU A 499 -24.37 0.46 -4.55
CA LEU A 499 -25.70 0.41 -3.94
C LEU A 499 -25.57 0.69 -2.45
N LEU A 500 -26.20 1.75 -1.96
CA LEU A 500 -26.39 2.00 -0.52
C LEU A 500 -27.73 1.43 -0.09
N ASP A 501 -27.72 0.35 0.66
CA ASP A 501 -28.89 -0.38 1.12
C ASP A 501 -29.13 -0.15 2.61
N PHE A 502 -30.15 0.62 2.96
CA PHE A 502 -30.58 0.90 4.34
C PHE A 502 -31.35 -0.24 5.00
N GLY A 503 -31.68 -1.31 4.29
CA GLY A 503 -32.19 -2.55 4.84
C GLY A 503 -31.13 -3.33 5.63
N HIS A 504 -29.86 -2.98 5.46
CA HIS A 504 -28.73 -3.65 6.09
C HIS A 504 -27.82 -2.64 6.81
N GLU A 505 -27.09 -3.12 7.83
CA GLU A 505 -26.03 -2.35 8.46
C GLU A 505 -24.70 -2.54 7.75
N GLY A 506 -23.88 -1.47 7.71
CA GLY A 506 -22.52 -1.47 7.20
C GLY A 506 -21.51 -1.12 8.28
N LEU A 507 -20.34 -1.75 8.24
CA LEU A 507 -19.24 -1.45 9.15
C LEU A 507 -18.62 -0.09 8.82
N ASP A 508 -18.68 0.83 9.76
CA ASP A 508 -17.89 2.06 9.72
C ASP A 508 -16.44 1.74 10.16
N HIS A 509 -15.53 1.74 9.20
CA HIS A 509 -14.13 1.39 9.42
C HIS A 509 -13.35 2.40 10.28
N LEU A 510 -13.88 3.60 10.52
CA LEU A 510 -13.24 4.60 11.39
C LEU A 510 -13.60 4.41 12.86
N THR A 511 -14.81 3.97 13.12
CA THR A 511 -15.30 3.77 14.51
C THR A 511 -15.32 2.30 14.93
N GLY A 512 -15.24 1.38 13.98
CA GLY A 512 -15.40 -0.06 14.22
C GLY A 512 -16.83 -0.47 14.59
N LYS A 513 -17.82 0.42 14.39
CA LYS A 513 -19.23 0.17 14.72
C LYS A 513 -20.03 -0.08 13.44
N SER A 514 -21.01 -0.97 13.53
CA SER A 514 -22.04 -1.09 12.49
C SER A 514 -23.05 0.04 12.61
N THR A 515 -23.39 0.63 11.48
CA THR A 515 -24.38 1.71 11.38
C THR A 515 -25.31 1.45 10.18
N PRO A 516 -26.56 2.00 10.17
CA PRO A 516 -27.50 1.77 9.08
C PRO A 516 -26.92 2.13 7.71
N GLY A 517 -27.19 1.29 6.71
CA GLY A 517 -26.75 1.44 5.34
C GLY A 517 -25.45 0.68 5.04
N ARG A 518 -25.56 -0.32 4.18
CA ARG A 518 -24.43 -1.13 3.66
C ARG A 518 -24.18 -0.77 2.21
N TRP A 519 -22.92 -0.52 1.86
CA TRP A 519 -22.50 -0.35 0.49
C TRP A 519 -22.20 -1.71 -0.16
N ALA A 520 -22.79 -1.94 -1.34
CA ALA A 520 -22.50 -3.07 -2.19
C ALA A 520 -22.01 -2.57 -3.55
N GLU A 521 -20.97 -3.19 -4.08
CA GLU A 521 -20.39 -2.82 -5.36
C GLU A 521 -20.92 -3.73 -6.48
N GLY A 522 -21.65 -3.14 -7.43
CA GLY A 522 -21.93 -3.71 -8.73
C GLY A 522 -20.89 -3.22 -9.72
N ARG A 523 -20.13 -4.13 -10.34
CA ARG A 523 -19.05 -3.76 -11.25
C ARG A 523 -19.54 -3.64 -12.65
N SER A 524 -19.26 -2.52 -13.29
CA SER A 524 -19.71 -2.30 -14.63
C SER A 524 -18.63 -2.39 -15.69
N TYR A 525 -17.43 -1.89 -15.46
CA TYR A 525 -16.47 -1.78 -16.52
C TYR A 525 -15.00 -1.78 -16.06
N PHE A 526 -14.37 -2.94 -16.06
CA PHE A 526 -12.94 -3.09 -15.79
C PHE A 526 -12.25 -3.57 -17.05
N ARG A 527 -11.26 -2.84 -17.52
CA ARG A 527 -10.43 -3.24 -18.64
C ARG A 527 -8.98 -2.81 -18.46
N PHE A 528 -8.09 -3.46 -19.18
CA PHE A 528 -6.76 -2.98 -19.46
C PHE A 528 -6.72 -2.47 -20.92
N ALA A 529 -5.97 -1.41 -21.14
CA ALA A 529 -5.89 -0.83 -22.49
C ALA A 529 -4.57 -0.10 -22.66
N ARG A 530 -4.35 0.41 -23.87
CA ARG A 530 -3.28 1.35 -24.17
C ARG A 530 -3.45 2.62 -23.35
N ASN A 531 -2.34 3.26 -23.08
CA ASN A 531 -2.27 4.42 -22.21
C ASN A 531 -2.99 5.63 -22.84
N ILE A 532 -3.67 6.40 -22.00
CA ILE A 532 -4.17 7.74 -22.31
C ILE A 532 -3.16 8.72 -21.73
N PHE A 533 -2.75 9.72 -22.51
CA PHE A 533 -1.76 10.68 -22.08
C PHE A 533 -2.35 12.06 -21.79
N GLY A 534 -1.67 12.78 -20.93
CA GLY A 534 -1.92 14.17 -20.61
C GLY A 534 -0.72 14.76 -19.89
N ILE A 535 -0.87 15.93 -19.33
CA ILE A 535 0.16 16.61 -18.55
C ILE A 535 -0.05 16.29 -17.08
N ASN A 536 0.96 15.70 -16.44
CA ASN A 536 0.93 15.38 -15.01
C ASN A 536 1.29 16.60 -14.14
N SER A 537 1.26 16.43 -12.82
CA SER A 537 1.58 17.46 -11.83
C SER A 537 2.99 18.09 -11.98
N ARG A 538 3.92 17.38 -12.63
CA ARG A 538 5.30 17.85 -12.90
C ARG A 538 5.43 18.59 -14.25
N GLY A 539 4.33 18.79 -14.96
CA GLY A 539 4.33 19.39 -16.30
C GLY A 539 4.91 18.48 -17.40
N ARG A 540 5.00 17.16 -17.14
CA ARG A 540 5.49 16.16 -18.09
C ARG A 540 4.32 15.42 -18.72
N VAL A 541 4.53 14.85 -19.88
CA VAL A 541 3.56 13.96 -20.51
C VAL A 541 3.58 12.62 -19.78
N GLY A 542 2.50 12.30 -19.12
CA GLY A 542 2.33 11.08 -18.32
C GLY A 542 1.02 10.38 -18.63
N ILE A 543 0.83 9.22 -18.05
CA ILE A 543 -0.35 8.39 -18.22
C ILE A 543 -1.47 8.91 -17.30
N LEU A 544 -2.65 9.07 -17.89
CA LEU A 544 -3.89 9.35 -17.17
C LEU A 544 -4.79 8.10 -17.15
N VAL A 545 -5.37 7.83 -16.00
CA VAL A 545 -6.37 6.76 -15.85
C VAL A 545 -7.64 7.33 -15.23
N PRO A 546 -8.80 6.76 -15.51
CA PRO A 546 -10.04 7.14 -14.83
C PRO A 546 -9.87 7.02 -13.32
N GLY A 547 -10.25 8.05 -12.59
CA GLY A 547 -10.35 8.05 -11.14
C GLY A 547 -11.48 7.14 -10.65
N CYS A 548 -11.81 7.24 -9.38
CA CYS A 548 -12.91 6.46 -8.79
C CYS A 548 -14.26 7.05 -9.22
N GLN A 549 -14.79 6.57 -10.33
CA GLN A 549 -16.10 6.99 -10.84
C GLN A 549 -17.17 6.15 -10.18
N VAL A 550 -17.97 6.77 -9.35
CA VAL A 550 -19.01 6.09 -8.60
C VAL A 550 -20.38 6.54 -9.09
N TRP A 551 -21.16 5.58 -9.57
CA TRP A 551 -22.59 5.72 -9.75
C TRP A 551 -23.27 5.07 -8.55
N ASN A 552 -24.27 5.72 -8.01
CA ASN A 552 -24.90 5.19 -6.81
C ASN A 552 -26.41 5.15 -6.92
N SER A 553 -26.98 4.11 -6.32
CA SER A 553 -28.41 4.02 -6.02
C SER A 553 -28.59 3.91 -4.52
N VAL A 554 -29.64 4.49 -3.98
CA VAL A 554 -29.98 4.43 -2.57
C VAL A 554 -31.29 3.66 -2.43
N VAL A 555 -31.28 2.62 -1.63
CA VAL A 555 -32.43 1.76 -1.35
C VAL A 555 -32.84 1.94 0.10
N ASP A 556 -34.13 2.18 0.33
CA ASP A 556 -34.71 2.30 1.68
C ASP A 556 -34.83 0.94 2.38
N LYS A 557 -35.30 0.95 3.65
CA LYS A 557 -35.50 -0.27 4.43
C LYS A 557 -36.56 -1.22 3.84
N SER A 558 -37.38 -0.74 2.94
CA SER A 558 -38.45 -1.50 2.26
C SER A 558 -38.00 -2.07 0.91
N GLY A 559 -36.77 -1.76 0.48
CA GLY A 559 -36.21 -2.21 -0.79
C GLY A 559 -36.56 -1.29 -1.99
N ASN A 560 -37.14 -0.11 -1.75
CA ASN A 560 -37.46 0.83 -2.83
C ASN A 560 -36.26 1.73 -3.12
N ILE A 561 -35.99 2.01 -4.39
CA ILE A 561 -35.02 3.01 -4.81
C ILE A 561 -35.58 4.40 -4.48
N THR A 562 -34.92 5.11 -3.55
CA THR A 562 -35.38 6.41 -3.05
C THR A 562 -34.46 7.55 -3.46
N GLY A 563 -33.34 7.28 -4.08
CA GLY A 563 -32.37 8.27 -4.52
C GLY A 563 -31.17 7.63 -5.18
N GLY A 564 -30.27 8.48 -5.60
CA GLY A 564 -29.08 8.07 -6.31
C GLY A 564 -29.12 8.55 -7.77
N TYR A 565 -28.01 8.31 -8.45
CA TYR A 565 -27.85 8.67 -9.86
C TYR A 565 -27.81 7.37 -10.67
N ASP A 566 -28.98 6.88 -11.03
CA ASP A 566 -29.16 5.60 -11.72
C ASP A 566 -28.48 5.54 -13.10
N SER A 567 -28.16 6.70 -13.67
CA SER A 567 -27.52 6.80 -14.99
C SER A 567 -26.77 8.11 -15.22
N ALA A 568 -26.65 8.96 -14.21
CA ALA A 568 -26.06 10.30 -14.37
C ALA A 568 -24.65 10.35 -13.78
N ILE A 569 -23.70 10.75 -14.59
CA ILE A 569 -22.40 11.21 -14.14
C ILE A 569 -22.62 12.53 -13.41
N MET A 570 -22.22 12.61 -12.16
CA MET A 570 -22.41 13.82 -11.37
C MET A 570 -21.68 15.01 -11.98
N PRO A 571 -22.34 16.15 -12.21
CA PRO A 571 -21.64 17.36 -12.59
C PRO A 571 -20.87 17.92 -11.39
N LEU A 572 -19.65 18.35 -11.62
CA LEU A 572 -18.86 19.10 -10.66
C LEU A 572 -19.27 20.58 -10.62
N ASN A 573 -18.85 21.28 -9.57
CA ASN A 573 -19.09 22.71 -9.41
C ASN A 573 -18.54 23.59 -10.55
N ASN A 574 -17.57 23.07 -11.31
CA ASN A 574 -16.98 23.72 -12.48
C ASN A 574 -17.71 23.38 -13.81
N GLY A 575 -18.83 22.68 -13.76
CA GLY A 575 -19.60 22.27 -14.94
C GLY A 575 -19.03 21.08 -15.73
N LEU A 576 -17.89 20.53 -15.30
CA LEU A 576 -17.32 19.30 -15.88
C LEU A 576 -17.94 18.07 -15.22
N THR A 577 -17.77 16.92 -15.86
CA THR A 577 -18.21 15.64 -15.28
C THR A 577 -17.27 15.19 -14.16
N SER A 578 -17.80 14.43 -13.21
CA SER A 578 -17.04 13.85 -12.10
C SER A 578 -16.14 12.67 -12.51
N ILE A 579 -16.08 12.32 -13.79
CA ILE A 579 -15.13 11.38 -14.36
C ILE A 579 -13.76 12.02 -14.28
N ALA A 580 -13.14 12.00 -13.12
CA ALA A 580 -11.84 12.63 -12.95
C ALA A 580 -10.73 11.70 -13.41
N MET A 581 -9.95 12.13 -14.40
CA MET A 581 -8.76 11.41 -14.82
C MET A 581 -7.60 11.77 -13.89
N GLY A 582 -6.84 10.77 -13.45
CA GLY A 582 -5.70 10.96 -12.55
C GLY A 582 -4.38 10.52 -13.17
N PRO A 583 -3.28 11.22 -12.89
CA PRO A 583 -1.95 10.74 -13.26
C PRO A 583 -1.64 9.44 -12.52
N THR A 584 -0.96 8.52 -13.19
CA THR A 584 -0.59 7.23 -12.63
C THR A 584 0.74 6.73 -13.18
N HIS A 585 1.41 5.89 -12.38
CA HIS A 585 2.52 5.05 -12.79
C HIS A 585 2.04 3.59 -12.75
N PRO A 586 1.72 2.96 -13.89
CA PRO A 586 0.96 1.70 -13.93
C PRO A 586 1.68 0.49 -13.35
N HIS A 587 3.01 0.50 -13.19
CA HIS A 587 3.82 -0.66 -12.78
C HIS A 587 3.67 -1.87 -13.72
N THR A 588 3.74 -1.61 -15.02
CA THR A 588 3.68 -2.61 -16.09
C THR A 588 4.83 -2.45 -17.06
N THR A 589 5.99 -2.13 -16.51
CA THR A 589 7.20 -1.74 -17.29
C THR A 589 7.70 -2.89 -18.13
N ARG A 590 7.98 -2.60 -19.43
CA ARG A 590 8.58 -3.53 -20.39
C ARG A 590 9.70 -2.84 -21.17
N THR A 591 10.54 -3.64 -21.81
CA THR A 591 11.54 -3.15 -22.77
C THR A 591 10.93 -2.79 -24.11
N GLU A 592 9.86 -3.47 -24.48
CA GLU A 592 9.08 -3.19 -25.67
C GLU A 592 8.30 -1.89 -25.47
N VAL A 593 8.30 -1.06 -26.48
CA VAL A 593 7.65 0.25 -26.47
C VAL A 593 6.64 0.35 -27.62
N PRO A 594 5.58 1.18 -27.51
CA PRO A 594 4.59 1.36 -28.56
C PRO A 594 5.23 1.98 -29.80
N ARG A 595 4.69 1.69 -30.98
CA ARG A 595 5.12 2.35 -32.24
C ARG A 595 4.70 3.82 -32.25
N CYS A 596 5.29 4.61 -33.13
CA CYS A 596 4.96 6.03 -33.25
C CYS A 596 3.45 6.24 -33.55
N VAL A 597 2.87 5.43 -34.43
CA VAL A 597 1.43 5.47 -34.76
C VAL A 597 0.54 5.19 -33.58
N ASP A 598 0.97 4.36 -32.63
CA ASP A 598 0.19 3.96 -31.47
C ASP A 598 -0.02 5.10 -30.45
N CYS A 599 0.77 6.17 -30.53
CA CYS A 599 0.63 7.38 -29.74
C CYS A 599 0.14 8.57 -30.56
N HIS A 600 0.71 8.80 -31.75
CA HIS A 600 0.44 9.99 -32.53
C HIS A 600 -0.81 9.91 -33.41
N LEU A 601 -1.30 8.73 -33.75
CA LEU A 601 -2.52 8.52 -34.55
C LEU A 601 -3.60 7.69 -33.83
N ASP A 602 -3.39 7.38 -32.56
CA ASP A 602 -4.42 6.80 -31.72
C ASP A 602 -5.17 7.90 -30.97
N PRO A 603 -6.45 8.19 -31.29
CA PRO A 603 -7.19 9.25 -30.66
C PRO A 603 -7.32 9.03 -29.15
N LYS A 604 -7.39 7.78 -28.68
CA LYS A 604 -7.44 7.46 -27.27
C LYS A 604 -6.13 7.85 -26.56
N ALA A 605 -4.99 7.58 -27.15
CA ALA A 605 -3.69 7.98 -26.59
C ALA A 605 -3.58 9.50 -26.44
N ILE A 606 -4.14 10.25 -27.38
CA ILE A 606 -4.14 11.72 -27.34
C ILE A 606 -5.16 12.29 -26.32
N GLY A 607 -6.05 11.43 -25.77
CA GLY A 607 -7.08 11.84 -24.84
C GLY A 607 -8.41 12.25 -25.50
N LEU A 608 -8.58 12.00 -26.79
CA LEU A 608 -9.80 12.27 -27.55
C LEU A 608 -10.88 11.17 -27.37
N GLY A 609 -10.54 10.08 -26.68
CA GLY A 609 -11.43 8.91 -26.51
C GLY A 609 -11.36 7.94 -27.67
N GLU A 610 -12.21 6.89 -27.63
CA GLU A 610 -12.28 5.90 -28.68
C GLU A 610 -12.93 6.45 -29.94
N GLY A 611 -12.29 6.22 -31.08
CA GLY A 611 -12.80 6.69 -32.37
C GLY A 611 -11.76 6.57 -33.48
N ARG A 612 -12.04 7.26 -34.57
CA ARG A 612 -11.19 7.29 -35.75
C ARG A 612 -10.69 8.69 -36.02
N LEU A 613 -9.38 8.82 -36.20
CA LEU A 613 -8.78 10.05 -36.72
C LEU A 613 -8.71 9.98 -38.23
N SER A 614 -9.21 11.01 -38.89
CA SER A 614 -9.09 11.20 -40.33
C SER A 614 -8.51 12.57 -40.61
N ARG A 615 -7.77 12.71 -41.74
CA ARG A 615 -7.20 13.96 -42.18
C ARG A 615 -7.91 14.39 -43.46
N ASP A 616 -8.45 15.59 -43.45
CA ASP A 616 -9.03 16.19 -44.65
C ASP A 616 -7.92 16.49 -45.66
N SER A 617 -8.00 15.93 -46.86
CA SER A 617 -6.97 16.05 -47.88
C SER A 617 -6.88 17.47 -48.47
N ALA A 618 -7.96 18.23 -48.48
CA ALA A 618 -7.98 19.57 -49.06
C ALA A 618 -7.48 20.63 -48.06
N THR A 619 -7.89 20.53 -46.80
CA THR A 619 -7.55 21.52 -45.78
C THR A 619 -6.35 21.08 -44.90
N GLY A 620 -6.03 19.80 -44.89
CA GLY A 620 -5.03 19.23 -44.00
C GLY A 620 -5.48 19.13 -42.52
N ALA A 621 -6.72 19.47 -42.21
CA ALA A 621 -7.25 19.45 -40.87
C ALA A 621 -7.53 18.02 -40.39
N TRP A 622 -7.27 17.75 -39.13
CA TRP A 622 -7.62 16.48 -38.47
C TRP A 622 -9.06 16.54 -37.98
N ARG A 623 -9.77 15.43 -38.17
CA ARG A 623 -11.12 15.23 -37.67
C ARG A 623 -11.17 13.96 -36.83
N MET A 624 -11.92 14.01 -35.72
CA MET A 624 -12.17 12.87 -34.86
C MET A 624 -13.63 12.43 -35.04
N GLU A 625 -13.82 11.16 -35.39
CA GLU A 625 -15.13 10.51 -35.44
C GLU A 625 -15.20 9.57 -34.22
N PRO A 626 -15.96 9.93 -33.15
CA PRO A 626 -16.07 9.08 -31.97
C PRO A 626 -16.92 7.83 -32.27
N VAL A 627 -16.59 6.72 -31.63
CA VAL A 627 -17.41 5.48 -31.65
C VAL A 627 -18.59 5.60 -30.70
N TYR A 628 -18.64 6.61 -29.86
CA TYR A 628 -19.63 6.81 -28.83
C TYR A 628 -20.95 7.34 -29.42
N ASP A 629 -22.05 6.69 -29.00
CA ASP A 629 -23.42 7.13 -29.30
C ASP A 629 -24.11 7.49 -27.97
N SER A 630 -24.30 8.78 -27.72
CA SER A 630 -24.93 9.29 -26.48
C SER A 630 -26.41 8.87 -26.37
N ALA A 631 -27.13 8.77 -27.48
CA ALA A 631 -28.52 8.35 -27.48
C ALA A 631 -28.67 6.87 -27.10
N ALA A 632 -27.77 6.02 -27.58
CA ALA A 632 -27.78 4.61 -27.26
C ALA A 632 -27.29 4.33 -25.83
N SER A 633 -26.41 5.17 -25.29
CA SER A 633 -25.84 4.97 -23.94
C SER A 633 -26.76 5.39 -22.80
N GLY A 634 -27.72 6.29 -23.07
CA GLY A 634 -28.58 6.90 -22.05
C GLY A 634 -27.84 7.82 -21.07
N LEU A 635 -26.57 8.15 -21.33
CA LEU A 635 -25.78 9.05 -20.50
C LEU A 635 -25.97 10.51 -20.92
N ALA A 636 -25.92 11.43 -19.97
CA ALA A 636 -26.06 12.87 -20.20
C ALA A 636 -24.76 13.53 -20.75
N ILE A 637 -23.95 12.76 -21.50
CA ILE A 637 -22.72 13.22 -22.13
C ILE A 637 -22.73 12.81 -23.61
N ASP A 638 -22.08 13.58 -24.45
CA ASP A 638 -22.01 13.41 -25.91
C ASP A 638 -20.59 13.04 -26.41
N TYR A 639 -19.77 12.48 -25.53
CA TYR A 639 -18.39 12.08 -25.82
C TYR A 639 -18.05 10.76 -25.13
N PRO A 640 -17.04 10.02 -25.63
CA PRO A 640 -16.58 8.77 -25.01
C PRO A 640 -16.14 8.97 -23.56
N LEU A 641 -16.41 7.99 -22.68
CA LEU A 641 -16.03 8.04 -21.25
C LEU A 641 -14.53 8.24 -21.01
N GLU A 642 -13.69 7.81 -21.93
CA GLU A 642 -12.24 8.00 -21.87
C GLU A 642 -11.76 9.30 -22.52
N ALA A 643 -12.63 10.06 -23.15
CA ALA A 643 -12.26 11.36 -23.72
C ALA A 643 -12.07 12.38 -22.58
N VAL A 644 -10.90 12.97 -22.51
CA VAL A 644 -10.57 14.02 -21.54
C VAL A 644 -10.52 15.40 -22.18
N VAL A 645 -10.38 15.44 -23.50
CA VAL A 645 -10.28 16.66 -24.29
C VAL A 645 -10.95 16.47 -25.65
N ALA A 646 -11.55 17.52 -26.17
CA ALA A 646 -12.03 17.58 -27.56
C ALA A 646 -10.91 18.00 -28.52
N PRO A 647 -11.07 17.79 -29.83
CA PRO A 647 -10.03 18.14 -30.83
C PRO A 647 -9.62 19.61 -30.83
N ASP A 648 -10.47 20.51 -30.40
CA ASP A 648 -10.24 21.96 -30.26
C ASP A 648 -9.55 22.33 -28.91
N GLY A 649 -9.14 21.35 -28.13
CA GLY A 649 -8.53 21.58 -26.82
C GLY A 649 -9.50 21.87 -25.69
N LYS A 650 -10.82 21.82 -25.92
CA LYS A 650 -11.82 21.99 -24.87
C LYS A 650 -11.74 20.82 -23.89
N VAL A 651 -11.55 21.12 -22.63
CA VAL A 651 -11.53 20.14 -21.54
C VAL A 651 -12.94 19.55 -21.35
N LEU A 652 -13.04 18.23 -21.40
CA LEU A 652 -14.32 17.50 -21.25
C LEU A 652 -14.52 16.96 -19.84
N GLN A 653 -13.43 16.61 -19.16
CA GLN A 653 -13.46 16.03 -17.83
C GLN A 653 -12.47 16.73 -16.91
N SER A 654 -12.77 16.73 -15.62
CA SER A 654 -11.82 17.17 -14.60
C SER A 654 -10.67 16.19 -14.43
N THR A 655 -9.63 16.63 -13.73
CA THR A 655 -8.54 15.78 -13.27
C THR A 655 -8.58 15.64 -11.75
N SER A 656 -8.12 14.53 -11.24
CA SER A 656 -8.05 14.26 -9.80
C SER A 656 -6.84 14.89 -9.10
N HIS A 657 -6.07 15.70 -9.83
CA HIS A 657 -4.94 16.46 -9.33
C HIS A 657 -4.96 17.86 -9.92
N ASP A 658 -4.94 18.89 -9.10
CA ASP A 658 -5.09 20.29 -9.52
C ASP A 658 -4.09 20.77 -10.56
N LEU A 659 -2.88 20.21 -10.57
CA LEU A 659 -1.81 20.55 -11.53
C LEU A 659 -1.78 19.66 -12.78
N SER A 660 -2.62 18.62 -12.82
CA SER A 660 -2.73 17.75 -14.00
C SER A 660 -3.78 18.30 -14.96
N ARG A 661 -3.55 18.07 -16.25
CA ARG A 661 -4.51 18.51 -17.29
C ARG A 661 -4.42 17.64 -18.54
N PRO A 662 -5.45 17.59 -19.38
CA PRO A 662 -5.33 17.05 -20.72
C PRO A 662 -4.43 17.93 -21.60
N PHE A 663 -4.11 17.46 -22.80
CA PHE A 663 -3.44 18.28 -23.82
C PHE A 663 -4.31 19.46 -24.24
N ASN A 664 -3.70 20.58 -24.50
CA ASN A 664 -4.36 21.72 -25.15
C ASN A 664 -4.33 21.60 -26.68
N GLU A 665 -5.03 22.50 -27.38
CA GLU A 665 -5.10 22.52 -28.84
C GLU A 665 -3.71 22.54 -29.52
N GLU A 666 -2.79 23.37 -29.02
CA GLU A 666 -1.43 23.47 -29.58
C GLU A 666 -0.63 22.14 -29.40
N GLU A 667 -0.76 21.50 -28.23
CA GLU A 667 -0.12 20.22 -27.95
C GLU A 667 -0.71 19.10 -28.83
N ILE A 668 -2.03 19.04 -28.99
CA ILE A 668 -2.72 18.11 -29.91
C ILE A 668 -2.24 18.36 -31.35
N GLY A 669 -2.20 19.61 -31.77
CA GLY A 669 -1.69 19.98 -33.10
C GLY A 669 -0.25 19.53 -33.33
N ARG A 670 0.64 19.69 -32.36
CA ARG A 670 2.03 19.20 -32.40
C ARG A 670 2.14 17.68 -32.46
N ILE A 671 1.30 16.95 -31.69
CA ILE A 671 1.28 15.49 -31.71
C ILE A 671 0.86 15.00 -33.10
N LEU A 672 -0.18 15.58 -33.67
CA LEU A 672 -0.74 15.19 -34.96
C LEU A 672 0.09 15.67 -36.16
N ALA A 673 0.97 16.66 -35.97
CA ALA A 673 1.75 17.27 -37.07
C ALA A 673 2.63 16.25 -37.81
N ILE A 674 3.13 15.23 -37.14
CA ILE A 674 3.94 14.17 -37.75
C ILE A 674 3.13 13.04 -38.35
N GLY A 675 1.80 13.00 -38.09
CA GLY A 675 0.93 11.94 -38.55
C GLY A 675 1.09 11.58 -40.04
N PRO A 676 1.17 12.54 -40.96
CA PRO A 676 1.40 12.26 -42.38
C PRO A 676 2.72 11.53 -42.69
N CYS A 677 3.71 11.59 -41.80
CA CYS A 677 5.02 10.95 -42.01
C CYS A 677 5.01 9.48 -41.54
N LEU A 678 4.16 9.14 -40.57
CA LEU A 678 4.20 7.87 -39.87
C LEU A 678 3.92 6.63 -40.72
N PRO A 679 3.09 6.66 -41.81
CA PRO A 679 2.93 5.50 -42.68
C PRO A 679 4.26 4.97 -43.29
N CYS A 680 5.27 5.86 -43.42
CA CYS A 680 6.58 5.49 -43.97
C CYS A 680 7.70 5.51 -42.90
N HIS A 681 7.55 6.26 -41.82
CA HIS A 681 8.58 6.55 -40.82
C HIS A 681 8.12 6.14 -39.40
N ASP A 682 7.71 4.89 -39.21
CA ASP A 682 7.16 4.37 -37.94
C ASP A 682 8.24 3.65 -37.09
N ARG A 683 9.47 4.16 -37.10
CA ARG A 683 10.60 3.59 -36.36
C ARG A 683 11.36 4.66 -35.58
N TYR A 684 11.76 4.34 -34.34
CA TYR A 684 12.52 5.28 -33.47
C TYR A 684 13.88 5.67 -34.01
N ASP A 685 14.52 4.77 -34.73
CA ASP A 685 15.86 4.96 -35.31
C ASP A 685 15.82 5.54 -36.73
N ASP A 686 14.66 5.98 -37.20
CA ASP A 686 14.53 6.57 -38.50
C ASP A 686 15.31 7.92 -38.59
N PRO A 687 16.22 8.07 -39.55
CA PRO A 687 17.03 9.28 -39.68
C PRO A 687 16.21 10.57 -39.83
N VAL A 688 14.97 10.49 -40.25
CA VAL A 688 14.10 11.67 -40.38
C VAL A 688 13.93 12.39 -39.05
N TRP A 689 13.83 11.65 -37.94
CA TRP A 689 13.60 12.20 -36.59
C TRP A 689 14.82 12.90 -35.99
N MET A 690 16.01 12.68 -36.59
CA MET A 690 17.27 13.30 -36.17
C MET A 690 17.59 14.60 -36.91
N ARG A 691 16.77 14.99 -37.89
CA ARG A 691 17.00 16.21 -38.68
C ARG A 691 16.65 17.47 -37.89
N LYS A 692 17.47 18.50 -38.01
CA LYS A 692 17.19 19.83 -37.46
C LYS A 692 16.41 20.65 -38.50
N GLY A 693 15.26 21.20 -38.12
CA GLY A 693 14.49 22.12 -38.96
C GLY A 693 13.02 21.73 -39.11
N PRO A 694 12.21 22.59 -39.72
CA PRO A 694 10.82 22.27 -39.98
C PRO A 694 10.73 21.10 -40.96
N TYR A 695 9.93 20.09 -40.59
CA TYR A 695 9.66 18.97 -41.51
C TYR A 695 8.76 19.47 -42.63
N LYS A 696 9.34 19.55 -43.86
CA LYS A 696 8.58 19.80 -45.08
C LYS A 696 8.29 18.46 -45.75
N LEU A 697 7.03 18.20 -46.02
CA LEU A 697 6.62 17.04 -46.80
C LEU A 697 7.22 17.18 -48.21
N ALA A 698 8.04 16.21 -48.59
CA ALA A 698 8.53 16.13 -49.95
C ALA A 698 7.40 15.71 -50.91
N GLU A 699 7.43 16.11 -52.14
CA GLU A 699 6.39 15.77 -53.12
C GLU A 699 6.10 14.26 -53.24
N PRO A 700 7.07 13.36 -53.16
CA PRO A 700 6.78 11.91 -53.07
C PRO A 700 6.00 11.50 -51.85
N CYS A 701 6.21 12.17 -50.69
CA CYS A 701 5.46 11.91 -49.48
C CYS A 701 4.01 12.36 -49.60
N MET A 702 3.75 13.49 -50.22
CA MET A 702 2.41 14.00 -50.49
C MET A 702 1.61 13.00 -51.33
N LYS A 703 2.20 12.53 -52.45
CA LYS A 703 1.58 11.50 -53.32
C LYS A 703 1.32 10.16 -52.64
N ALA A 704 2.18 9.74 -51.69
CA ALA A 704 2.03 8.52 -50.93
C ALA A 704 0.90 8.64 -49.89
N ILE A 705 0.72 9.78 -49.25
CA ILE A 705 -0.34 10.05 -48.28
C ILE A 705 -1.70 10.04 -48.94
N ASP A 706 -1.84 10.65 -50.09
CA ASP A 706 -3.09 10.67 -50.86
C ASP A 706 -3.51 9.25 -51.27
N LYS A 707 -2.54 8.38 -51.58
CA LYS A 707 -2.79 6.98 -51.92
C LYS A 707 -3.22 6.12 -50.75
N VAL A 708 -2.60 6.30 -49.59
CA VAL A 708 -2.96 5.56 -48.33
C VAL A 708 -4.28 6.03 -47.79
N GLY A 709 -4.66 7.28 -47.95
CA GLY A 709 -5.96 7.81 -47.53
C GLY A 709 -7.12 7.33 -48.38
N SER A 710 -6.89 6.81 -49.58
CA SER A 710 -7.92 6.27 -50.46
C SER A 710 -8.15 4.74 -50.31
N GLU A 711 -7.20 4.04 -49.62
CA GLU A 711 -7.25 2.57 -49.41
C GLU A 711 -7.65 2.13 -48.02
N ARG A 712 -8.05 3.06 -47.12
CA ARG A 712 -8.50 2.71 -45.75
C ARG A 712 -9.92 3.17 -45.46
#